data_f5c040ba5c45c2117b76769eb1e22a3b
#
_entry.id   f5c040ba5c45c2117b76769eb1e22a3b
#
_cell.length_a   1.000
_cell.length_b   1.000
_cell.length_c   1.000
_cell.angle_alpha   90.00
_cell.angle_beta   90.00
_cell.angle_gamma   90.00
#
_symmetry.space_group_name_H-M   'P 1'
#
loop_
_entity.id
_entity.type
_entity.pdbx_description
1 polymer ?
#
loop_
_entity_poly.entity_id
_entity_poly.type
_entity_poly.pdbx_seq_one_letter_code
_entity_poly.pdbx_strand_id
1 'polypeptide(L)'
;MSELEQKILKNPPTENFFEEKFRSLGFEQLTEIQKSALQVIYQKKDSLIVAPTGSGKTECAVIPIFSQIKKTKKQGKIKSLYITPLRSLNRDIFRRIIKYAELEDLTIQIRHGDTPQSVRKKISDSPPDVLITTPETLVILLAQQKMLTALSELEWIIIDEVHELLASERGSQLSLSLERLQLNSNQKIIRTGLSATIGNTDDAAQFLVGTKKPCKIIKDKSVRKYEVEVKFVGGSISEVADSIIEYVEKLNLNSPILLFTNTRGESEFLASILRDKTMMNIELHHGSLSKQVREETEGILRSGNRGIVVCTSSLELGLDIGSVELVIHYGSPRQATKLIQRIGRSRHSRNSSARGLIITNNPDDEFEAKAILDRIKNSSIEEQKIHDNSLDVLAHHLVGLSFQIGEVSIDFAYKTIRQAYPFRNLTLDEFCDVLEIFDSIYILYFDKEKMKFWKKRNSFRYFYENLSTIPDILKFKVFDSVGKKIIGSLDQRFVGDYGDQGNIFVLRGMQWRILNIDEKALQVNVEPISGGGRKVPYWEGESIPVDYDTAQKVGLFRAKVKHGSLSVLNKTISELNFNVIPDEKTIVIESVRTDGTVIIHACFGTKINATLATMLSSLLSSTLGYIVESRSDAYRIVLTSNARIHKKIFVETLMEKFDLSNVVSASLTGTHNVNWRTWCVAKKFGVVGRGAIYDRKTGHFLYERYQNTPIVREALRELFHDKFDLPGTDRILTRIKNNEIQIEWINADGFSKLAEPLLDHTTKYYSSPASIDKAILDLVKKRLLKTKHRLICARCGKWQLATITEEVKENLFCKYCKGRQITTTFYSNHDLVKIIQKKHNHKKLSTEENHQFKRAWKIASLIETFGKNAVIVLSGYGIGADTGARILRNMIDEDLMYKQIYEAERQYVMTRGFWDS
;
A
#
# COMPACT_ATOMS: atom_id res chain seq x y z
N MET A 1 -5.51 39.55 28.50
CA MET A 1 -4.13 39.30 28.96
C MET A 1 -3.94 39.99 30.29
N SER A 2 -3.62 39.22 31.34
CA SER A 2 -3.34 39.80 32.66
C SER A 2 -2.01 40.57 32.64
N GLU A 3 -1.85 41.55 33.53
CA GLU A 3 -0.57 42.29 33.69
C GLU A 3 0.63 41.34 33.92
N LEU A 4 0.37 40.16 34.50
CA LEU A 4 1.36 39.09 34.70
C LEU A 4 1.78 38.44 33.36
N GLU A 5 0.86 38.23 32.42
CA GLU A 5 1.14 37.74 31.09
C GLU A 5 1.96 38.71 30.24
N GLN A 6 1.69 40.03 30.41
CA GLN A 6 2.48 41.08 29.75
C GLN A 6 3.90 41.21 30.35
N LYS A 7 4.07 40.95 31.66
CA LYS A 7 5.39 40.93 32.31
C LYS A 7 6.23 39.73 31.92
N ILE A 8 5.62 38.55 31.73
CA ILE A 8 6.32 37.33 31.31
C ILE A 8 6.73 37.41 29.83
N LEU A 9 5.91 38.05 28.98
CA LEU A 9 6.25 38.31 27.56
C LEU A 9 7.41 39.33 27.43
N LYS A 10 7.57 40.21 28.39
CA LYS A 10 8.66 41.22 28.42
C LYS A 10 9.99 40.68 28.94
N ASN A 11 9.99 39.68 29.83
CA ASN A 11 11.20 39.04 30.33
C ASN A 11 11.01 37.51 30.29
N PRO A 12 11.33 36.83 29.20
CA PRO A 12 11.38 35.38 29.18
C PRO A 12 12.38 34.92 30.25
N PRO A 13 12.10 33.79 30.97
CA PRO A 13 13.07 33.25 31.91
C PRO A 13 14.40 33.07 31.21
N THR A 14 15.46 33.51 31.88
CA THR A 14 16.80 33.52 31.32
C THR A 14 17.22 32.07 30.98
N GLU A 15 18.08 31.88 29.98
CA GLU A 15 18.68 30.59 29.62
C GLU A 15 19.21 29.87 30.87
N ASN A 16 19.78 30.61 31.83
CA ASN A 16 20.27 30.10 33.11
C ASN A 16 19.17 29.43 33.98
N PHE A 17 17.93 29.92 33.98
CA PHE A 17 16.83 29.29 34.73
C PHE A 17 16.54 27.88 34.22
N PHE A 18 16.59 27.67 32.88
CA PHE A 18 16.40 26.34 32.29
C PHE A 18 17.61 25.47 32.46
N GLU A 19 18.81 26.01 32.34
CA GLU A 19 20.04 25.27 32.61
C GLU A 19 20.06 24.69 34.03
N GLU A 20 19.70 25.47 35.05
CA GLU A 20 19.58 24.98 36.42
C GLU A 20 18.54 23.86 36.54
N LYS A 21 17.39 24.02 35.88
CA LYS A 21 16.32 23.03 35.87
C LYS A 21 16.72 21.74 35.15
N PHE A 22 17.37 21.85 34.01
CA PHE A 22 17.91 20.70 33.31
C PHE A 22 19.03 20.00 34.07
N ARG A 23 19.90 20.75 34.77
CA ARG A 23 20.93 20.19 35.68
C ARG A 23 20.30 19.41 36.85
N SER A 24 19.24 19.94 37.47
CA SER A 24 18.52 19.20 38.52
C SER A 24 17.90 17.88 38.04
N LEU A 25 17.72 17.73 36.73
CA LEU A 25 17.23 16.51 36.07
C LEU A 25 18.34 15.60 35.57
N GLY A 26 19.62 15.93 35.80
CA GLY A 26 20.80 15.17 35.42
C GLY A 26 21.31 15.46 34.01
N PHE A 27 20.92 16.57 33.39
CA PHE A 27 21.49 17.01 32.12
C PHE A 27 22.61 18.01 32.35
N GLU A 28 23.78 17.78 31.81
CA GLU A 28 24.95 18.66 32.00
C GLU A 28 24.79 20.03 31.32
N GLN A 29 24.26 20.01 30.08
CA GLN A 29 24.08 21.21 29.25
C GLN A 29 22.85 21.10 28.36
N LEU A 30 22.24 22.27 28.07
CA LEU A 30 21.21 22.40 27.04
C LEU A 30 21.80 22.24 25.65
N THR A 31 21.10 21.48 24.79
CA THR A 31 21.47 21.36 23.39
C THR A 31 20.95 22.55 22.59
N GLU A 32 21.52 22.81 21.42
CA GLU A 32 21.10 23.90 20.55
C GLU A 32 19.62 23.80 20.15
N ILE A 33 19.11 22.58 19.91
CA ILE A 33 17.69 22.39 19.62
C ILE A 33 16.80 22.68 20.84
N GLN A 34 17.26 22.33 22.04
CA GLN A 34 16.55 22.63 23.28
C GLN A 34 16.47 24.13 23.50
N LYS A 35 17.58 24.87 23.34
CA LYS A 35 17.62 26.33 23.42
C LYS A 35 16.66 27.00 22.46
N SER A 36 16.68 26.57 21.20
CA SER A 36 15.80 27.08 20.13
C SER A 36 14.32 26.80 20.42
N ALA A 37 14.00 25.58 20.92
CA ALA A 37 12.64 25.20 21.26
C ALA A 37 12.06 25.96 22.44
N LEU A 38 12.86 26.18 23.47
CA LEU A 38 12.48 26.94 24.68
C LEU A 38 11.91 28.30 24.33
N GLN A 39 12.61 29.08 23.51
CA GLN A 39 12.17 30.42 23.10
C GLN A 39 10.80 30.40 22.41
N VAL A 40 10.56 29.44 21.50
CA VAL A 40 9.32 29.34 20.74
C VAL A 40 8.15 28.90 21.60
N ILE A 41 8.36 27.93 22.50
CA ILE A 41 7.32 27.40 23.39
C ILE A 41 6.92 28.46 24.40
N TYR A 42 7.89 29.21 24.96
CA TYR A 42 7.57 30.32 25.89
C TYR A 42 6.73 31.42 25.25
N GLN A 43 6.93 31.65 23.93
CA GLN A 43 6.11 32.62 23.19
C GLN A 43 4.71 32.08 22.86
N LYS A 44 4.35 30.88 23.35
CA LYS A 44 3.07 30.19 23.07
C LYS A 44 2.80 30.09 21.58
N LYS A 45 3.83 29.76 20.77
CA LYS A 45 3.71 29.56 19.32
C LYS A 45 3.58 28.08 19.00
N ASP A 46 2.72 27.78 18.03
CA ASP A 46 2.65 26.44 17.44
C ASP A 46 4.01 26.08 16.83
N SER A 47 4.52 24.87 17.09
CA SER A 47 5.87 24.48 16.69
C SER A 47 6.01 23.02 16.29
N LEU A 48 6.90 22.77 15.31
CA LEU A 48 7.33 21.43 14.90
C LEU A 48 8.83 21.30 15.16
N ILE A 49 9.20 20.39 16.06
CA ILE A 49 10.58 20.10 16.44
C ILE A 49 11.03 18.85 15.65
N VAL A 50 11.99 19.03 14.75
CA VAL A 50 12.52 17.97 13.90
C VAL A 50 13.96 17.65 14.28
N ALA A 51 14.19 16.47 14.84
CA ALA A 51 15.52 16.07 15.29
C ALA A 51 15.66 14.54 15.31
N PRO A 52 16.88 13.98 15.19
CA PRO A 52 17.14 12.55 15.31
C PRO A 52 16.67 11.96 16.65
N THR A 53 16.54 10.64 16.71
CA THR A 53 16.28 9.92 17.97
C THR A 53 17.44 10.15 18.95
N GLY A 54 17.14 10.30 20.24
CA GLY A 54 18.16 10.54 21.27
C GLY A 54 18.67 11.99 21.36
N SER A 55 18.11 12.95 20.61
CA SER A 55 18.47 14.38 20.68
C SER A 55 17.85 15.14 21.86
N GLY A 56 16.98 14.49 22.63
CA GLY A 56 16.26 15.16 23.75
C GLY A 56 15.00 15.93 23.30
N LYS A 57 14.36 15.53 22.19
CA LYS A 57 13.11 16.13 21.66
C LYS A 57 12.00 16.21 22.71
N THR A 58 11.80 15.13 23.45
CA THR A 58 10.75 15.05 24.48
C THR A 58 10.94 16.10 25.55
N GLU A 59 12.16 16.23 26.04
CA GLU A 59 12.53 17.20 27.06
C GLU A 59 12.41 18.64 26.56
N CYS A 60 12.72 18.86 25.26
CA CYS A 60 12.51 20.18 24.62
C CYS A 60 11.10 20.71 24.79
N ALA A 61 10.09 19.83 24.69
CA ALA A 61 8.68 20.21 24.77
C ALA A 61 8.15 20.12 26.20
N VAL A 62 8.38 18.99 26.89
CA VAL A 62 7.72 18.67 28.16
C VAL A 62 8.12 19.62 29.27
N ILE A 63 9.42 19.87 29.44
CA ILE A 63 9.92 20.69 30.59
C ILE A 63 9.38 22.13 30.55
N PRO A 64 9.46 22.87 29.43
CA PRO A 64 8.94 24.24 29.40
C PRO A 64 7.40 24.28 29.44
N ILE A 65 6.70 23.33 28.86
CA ILE A 65 5.24 23.25 28.86
C ILE A 65 4.74 23.00 30.30
N PHE A 66 5.33 22.02 31.01
CA PHE A 66 4.94 21.72 32.40
C PHE A 66 5.16 22.90 33.33
N SER A 67 6.26 23.64 33.17
CA SER A 67 6.51 24.86 33.91
C SER A 67 5.47 25.98 33.69
N GLN A 68 4.87 25.99 32.48
CA GLN A 68 3.79 26.94 32.19
C GLN A 68 2.46 26.46 32.75
N ILE A 69 2.14 25.19 32.66
CA ILE A 69 0.90 24.56 33.16
C ILE A 69 0.80 24.72 34.68
N LYS A 70 1.91 24.60 35.44
CA LYS A 70 1.94 24.82 36.89
C LYS A 70 1.28 26.13 37.32
N LYS A 71 1.44 27.17 36.51
CA LYS A 71 0.88 28.51 36.79
C LYS A 71 -0.61 28.62 36.51
N THR A 72 -1.16 27.74 35.67
CA THR A 72 -2.55 27.78 35.18
C THR A 72 -3.34 26.55 35.58
N LYS A 73 -2.74 25.61 36.38
CA LYS A 73 -3.42 24.39 36.79
C LYS A 73 -4.74 24.68 37.48
N LYS A 74 -5.76 23.88 37.20
CA LYS A 74 -7.11 24.00 37.75
C LYS A 74 -7.66 22.62 38.05
N GLN A 75 -8.14 22.41 39.24
CA GLN A 75 -8.68 21.14 39.67
C GLN A 75 -9.81 20.64 38.74
N GLY A 76 -9.75 19.39 38.33
CA GLY A 76 -10.74 18.77 37.44
C GLY A 76 -10.62 19.17 35.97
N LYS A 77 -9.54 19.86 35.57
CA LYS A 77 -9.29 20.27 34.18
C LYS A 77 -7.97 19.70 33.66
N ILE A 78 -7.99 19.18 32.44
CA ILE A 78 -6.80 18.75 31.72
C ILE A 78 -6.21 19.94 30.99
N LYS A 79 -4.96 20.27 31.28
CA LYS A 79 -4.24 21.40 30.70
C LYS A 79 -3.36 21.02 29.52
N SER A 80 -2.87 19.76 29.51
CA SER A 80 -2.04 19.25 28.40
C SER A 80 -2.43 17.84 27.99
N LEU A 81 -2.42 17.60 26.67
CA LEU A 81 -2.47 16.27 26.08
C LEU A 81 -1.11 15.90 25.50
N TYR A 82 -0.65 14.68 25.78
CA TYR A 82 0.50 14.08 25.10
C TYR A 82 0.01 12.91 24.25
N ILE A 83 0.15 13.01 22.92
CA ILE A 83 -0.40 12.06 21.97
C ILE A 83 0.75 11.28 21.31
N THR A 84 0.70 9.94 21.41
CA THR A 84 1.68 9.06 20.77
C THR A 84 1.02 8.13 19.76
N PRO A 85 1.72 7.69 18.69
CA PRO A 85 1.16 6.78 17.70
C PRO A 85 0.97 5.35 18.22
N LEU A 86 1.72 4.91 19.25
CA LEU A 86 1.74 3.52 19.70
C LEU A 86 1.49 3.39 21.21
N ARG A 87 0.72 2.35 21.61
CA ARG A 87 0.42 2.05 23.02
C ARG A 87 1.66 1.65 23.84
N SER A 88 2.64 0.97 23.23
CA SER A 88 3.91 0.61 23.87
C SER A 88 4.71 1.86 24.23
N LEU A 89 4.73 2.84 23.33
CA LEU A 89 5.41 4.10 23.53
C LEU A 89 4.82 4.93 24.69
N ASN A 90 3.52 4.84 24.96
CA ASN A 90 2.88 5.54 26.08
C ASN A 90 3.50 5.17 27.43
N ARG A 91 3.83 3.90 27.65
CA ARG A 91 4.41 3.43 28.91
C ARG A 91 5.85 3.94 29.10
N ASP A 92 6.64 3.93 28.04
CA ASP A 92 8.02 4.43 28.09
C ASP A 92 8.06 5.95 28.28
N ILE A 93 7.23 6.70 27.54
CA ILE A 93 7.10 8.13 27.71
C ILE A 93 6.63 8.48 29.14
N PHE A 94 5.63 7.78 29.67
CA PHE A 94 5.16 8.00 31.03
C PHE A 94 6.29 7.84 32.08
N ARG A 95 7.08 6.75 31.98
CA ARG A 95 8.23 6.53 32.89
C ARG A 95 9.28 7.65 32.81
N ARG A 96 9.47 8.22 31.62
CA ARG A 96 10.42 9.32 31.41
C ARG A 96 9.89 10.64 31.96
N ILE A 97 8.64 10.97 31.66
CA ILE A 97 8.12 12.33 31.96
C ILE A 97 7.46 12.45 33.33
N ILE A 98 7.15 11.36 34.05
CA ILE A 98 6.56 11.40 35.39
C ILE A 98 7.41 12.22 36.35
N LYS A 99 8.73 12.04 36.34
CA LYS A 99 9.66 12.80 37.18
C LYS A 99 9.63 14.30 36.88
N TYR A 100 9.35 14.71 35.64
CA TYR A 100 9.23 16.12 35.27
C TYR A 100 7.90 16.71 35.74
N ALA A 101 6.83 15.90 35.74
CA ALA A 101 5.54 16.29 36.27
C ALA A 101 5.59 16.45 37.81
N GLU A 102 6.24 15.53 38.50
CA GLU A 102 6.43 15.58 39.97
C GLU A 102 7.19 16.83 40.39
N LEU A 103 8.25 17.22 39.67
CA LEU A 103 8.98 18.47 39.99
C LEU A 103 8.13 19.74 39.85
N GLU A 104 7.10 19.69 39.00
CA GLU A 104 6.17 20.83 38.83
C GLU A 104 4.86 20.65 39.59
N ASP A 105 4.77 19.66 40.48
CA ASP A 105 3.55 19.34 41.25
C ASP A 105 2.33 19.15 40.31
N LEU A 106 2.51 18.44 39.19
CA LEU A 106 1.48 18.13 38.22
C LEU A 106 1.10 16.66 38.30
N THR A 107 -0.20 16.39 38.18
CA THR A 107 -0.74 15.05 38.06
C THR A 107 -0.72 14.56 36.60
N ILE A 108 -0.24 13.32 36.39
CA ILE A 108 -0.15 12.71 35.05
C ILE A 108 -0.77 11.32 35.03
N GLN A 109 -1.52 10.99 33.99
CA GLN A 109 -2.16 9.68 33.79
C GLN A 109 -2.07 9.24 32.34
N ILE A 110 -2.21 7.93 32.13
CA ILE A 110 -2.28 7.31 30.78
C ILE A 110 -3.67 6.78 30.52
N ARG A 111 -4.23 7.10 29.34
CA ARG A 111 -5.46 6.49 28.87
C ARG A 111 -5.32 6.03 27.41
N HIS A 112 -5.39 4.71 27.19
CA HIS A 112 -5.39 4.07 25.87
C HIS A 112 -6.35 2.88 25.84
N GLY A 113 -6.47 2.17 24.72
CA GLY A 113 -7.40 1.06 24.53
C GLY A 113 -7.33 -0.05 25.57
N ASP A 114 -6.13 -0.31 26.14
CA ASP A 114 -5.91 -1.38 27.11
C ASP A 114 -6.03 -0.89 28.59
N THR A 115 -6.32 0.37 28.82
CA THR A 115 -6.49 0.92 30.17
C THR A 115 -7.70 0.29 30.86
N PRO A 116 -7.56 -0.30 32.08
CA PRO A 116 -8.67 -0.92 32.79
C PRO A 116 -9.84 0.04 33.04
N GLN A 117 -11.06 -0.51 33.07
CA GLN A 117 -12.27 0.31 33.23
C GLN A 117 -12.29 1.11 34.54
N SER A 118 -11.77 0.54 35.63
CA SER A 118 -11.61 1.22 36.93
C SER A 118 -10.74 2.47 36.83
N VAL A 119 -9.61 2.37 36.12
CA VAL A 119 -8.70 3.50 35.89
C VAL A 119 -9.36 4.55 34.98
N ARG A 120 -10.07 4.11 33.92
CA ARG A 120 -10.82 5.05 33.05
C ARG A 120 -11.87 5.83 33.83
N LYS A 121 -12.57 5.18 34.75
CA LYS A 121 -13.54 5.83 35.63
C LYS A 121 -12.85 6.84 36.54
N LYS A 122 -11.72 6.48 37.19
CA LYS A 122 -10.92 7.39 38.02
C LYS A 122 -10.48 8.63 37.25
N ILE A 123 -9.96 8.47 36.02
CA ILE A 123 -9.56 9.60 35.16
C ILE A 123 -10.76 10.50 34.82
N SER A 124 -11.94 9.92 34.62
CA SER A 124 -13.15 10.68 34.29
C SER A 124 -13.72 11.43 35.48
N ASP A 125 -13.61 10.87 36.70
CA ASP A 125 -14.12 11.47 37.93
C ASP A 125 -13.11 12.45 38.55
N SER A 126 -11.81 12.24 38.36
CA SER A 126 -10.71 13.12 38.80
C SER A 126 -9.67 13.28 37.68
N PRO A 127 -9.94 14.15 36.70
CA PRO A 127 -9.05 14.37 35.55
C PRO A 127 -7.67 14.88 35.98
N PRO A 128 -6.56 14.36 35.39
CA PRO A 128 -5.20 14.81 35.67
C PRO A 128 -4.90 16.15 34.96
N ASP A 129 -3.83 16.82 35.37
CA ASP A 129 -3.32 18.02 34.70
C ASP A 129 -2.78 17.67 33.28
N VAL A 130 -2.13 16.51 33.17
CA VAL A 130 -1.55 16.00 31.91
C VAL A 130 -2.09 14.61 31.60
N LEU A 131 -2.61 14.41 30.40
CA LEU A 131 -3.11 13.11 29.96
C LEU A 131 -2.32 12.60 28.74
N ILE A 132 -1.72 11.41 28.86
CA ILE A 132 -1.07 10.69 27.74
C ILE A 132 -2.12 9.79 27.06
N THR A 133 -2.20 9.86 25.72
CA THR A 133 -3.23 9.12 24.98
C THR A 133 -2.78 8.74 23.57
N THR A 134 -3.64 8.02 22.82
CA THR A 134 -3.47 7.70 21.39
C THR A 134 -4.54 8.39 20.55
N PRO A 135 -4.35 8.55 19.22
CA PRO A 135 -5.35 9.16 18.33
C PRO A 135 -6.74 8.55 18.48
N GLU A 136 -6.85 7.21 18.49
CA GLU A 136 -8.12 6.49 18.59
C GLU A 136 -8.82 6.74 19.95
N THR A 137 -8.05 6.82 21.01
CA THR A 137 -8.60 7.11 22.34
C THR A 137 -9.09 8.55 22.45
N LEU A 138 -8.40 9.50 21.81
CA LEU A 138 -8.82 10.89 21.74
C LEU A 138 -10.22 11.03 21.12
N VAL A 139 -10.51 10.28 20.06
CA VAL A 139 -11.85 10.25 19.45
C VAL A 139 -12.93 9.82 20.44
N ILE A 140 -12.63 8.82 21.30
CA ILE A 140 -13.54 8.39 22.38
C ILE A 140 -13.74 9.49 23.42
N LEU A 141 -12.66 10.18 23.80
CA LEU A 141 -12.75 11.28 24.78
C LEU A 141 -13.67 12.38 24.29
N LEU A 142 -13.60 12.73 23.01
CA LEU A 142 -14.43 13.75 22.36
C LEU A 142 -15.92 13.35 22.19
N ALA A 143 -16.29 12.10 22.47
CA ALA A 143 -17.68 11.64 22.49
C ALA A 143 -18.28 11.53 23.90
N GLN A 144 -17.49 11.84 24.95
CA GLN A 144 -17.89 11.70 26.35
C GLN A 144 -18.05 13.08 27.00
N GLN A 145 -19.26 13.45 27.43
CA GLN A 145 -19.58 14.78 27.99
C GLN A 145 -18.69 15.17 29.19
N LYS A 146 -18.43 14.22 30.12
CA LYS A 146 -17.53 14.49 31.26
C LYS A 146 -16.11 14.86 30.80
N MET A 147 -15.61 14.18 29.75
CA MET A 147 -14.28 14.43 29.22
C MET A 147 -14.24 15.73 28.40
N LEU A 148 -15.29 16.07 27.67
CA LEU A 148 -15.40 17.36 27.00
C LEU A 148 -15.30 18.50 28.01
N THR A 149 -16.00 18.37 29.15
CA THR A 149 -15.89 19.35 30.25
C THR A 149 -14.50 19.42 30.86
N ALA A 150 -13.81 18.25 31.02
CA ALA A 150 -12.44 18.23 31.54
C ALA A 150 -11.44 18.88 30.55
N LEU A 151 -11.67 18.74 29.25
CA LEU A 151 -10.82 19.26 28.17
C LEU A 151 -11.16 20.72 27.77
N SER A 152 -12.18 21.34 28.36
CA SER A 152 -12.62 22.70 27.97
C SER A 152 -11.56 23.80 28.22
N GLU A 153 -10.61 23.54 29.07
CA GLU A 153 -9.50 24.48 29.39
C GLU A 153 -8.13 23.96 28.94
N LEU A 154 -8.12 23.09 27.90
CA LEU A 154 -6.89 22.60 27.34
C LEU A 154 -6.05 23.70 26.71
N GLU A 155 -4.78 23.80 27.12
CA GLU A 155 -3.85 24.84 26.65
C GLU A 155 -2.83 24.26 25.64
N TRP A 156 -2.36 23.04 25.88
CA TRP A 156 -1.24 22.46 25.17
C TRP A 156 -1.54 21.05 24.62
N ILE A 157 -1.10 20.81 23.40
CA ILE A 157 -1.06 19.46 22.81
C ILE A 157 0.37 19.19 22.34
N ILE A 158 0.93 18.08 22.80
CA ILE A 158 2.20 17.54 22.33
C ILE A 158 1.89 16.30 21.49
N ILE A 159 2.35 16.26 20.25
CA ILE A 159 2.18 15.11 19.34
C ILE A 159 3.57 14.53 19.06
N ASP A 160 3.78 13.31 19.52
CA ASP A 160 5.05 12.60 19.33
C ASP A 160 5.05 11.78 18.05
N GLU A 161 6.24 11.61 17.46
CA GLU A 161 6.48 10.86 16.23
C GLU A 161 5.50 11.25 15.10
N VAL A 162 5.34 12.57 14.84
CA VAL A 162 4.42 13.13 13.83
C VAL A 162 4.57 12.44 12.48
N HIS A 163 5.80 12.09 12.09
CA HIS A 163 6.11 11.43 10.83
C HIS A 163 5.43 10.05 10.65
N GLU A 164 5.13 9.33 11.74
CA GLU A 164 4.43 8.05 11.67
C GLU A 164 2.92 8.20 11.40
N LEU A 165 2.40 9.40 11.57
CA LEU A 165 0.98 9.70 11.39
C LEU A 165 0.67 10.33 10.02
N LEU A 166 1.62 11.07 9.44
CA LEU A 166 1.40 11.88 8.23
C LEU A 166 0.76 11.11 7.07
N ALA A 167 1.30 9.94 6.73
CA ALA A 167 0.89 9.15 5.58
C ALA A 167 -0.19 8.11 5.90
N SER A 168 -0.90 8.24 7.01
CA SER A 168 -1.87 7.25 7.47
C SER A 168 -3.24 7.85 7.74
N GLU A 169 -4.30 7.05 7.60
CA GLU A 169 -5.66 7.42 8.02
C GLU A 169 -5.73 7.80 9.51
N ARG A 170 -4.88 7.20 10.34
CA ARG A 170 -4.76 7.55 11.77
C ARG A 170 -4.35 9.01 11.96
N GLY A 171 -3.50 9.51 11.06
CA GLY A 171 -3.14 10.92 11.04
C GLY A 171 -4.31 11.80 10.60
N SER A 172 -5.05 11.41 9.57
CA SER A 172 -6.26 12.12 9.14
C SER A 172 -7.30 12.18 10.28
N GLN A 173 -7.48 11.07 11.02
CA GLN A 173 -8.33 10.99 12.21
C GLN A 173 -7.85 11.92 13.34
N LEU A 174 -6.54 11.95 13.60
CA LEU A 174 -5.95 12.87 14.59
C LEU A 174 -6.17 14.32 14.18
N SER A 175 -5.89 14.68 12.93
CA SER A 175 -6.04 16.04 12.44
C SER A 175 -7.46 16.58 12.62
N LEU A 176 -8.50 15.77 12.31
CA LEU A 176 -9.90 16.13 12.59
C LEU A 176 -10.19 16.20 14.09
N SER A 177 -9.60 15.32 14.90
CA SER A 177 -9.75 15.37 16.36
C SER A 177 -9.19 16.66 16.95
N LEU A 178 -8.08 17.18 16.40
CA LEU A 178 -7.47 18.44 16.84
C LEU A 178 -8.38 19.64 16.57
N GLU A 179 -9.04 19.68 15.42
CA GLU A 179 -10.00 20.76 15.13
C GLU A 179 -11.26 20.65 16.04
N ARG A 180 -11.74 19.43 16.30
CA ARG A 180 -12.85 19.21 17.26
C ARG A 180 -12.47 19.57 18.70
N LEU A 181 -11.23 19.33 19.11
CA LEU A 181 -10.70 19.82 20.40
C LEU A 181 -10.71 21.33 20.48
N GLN A 182 -10.27 22.01 19.41
CA GLN A 182 -10.26 23.47 19.36
C GLN A 182 -11.67 24.04 19.47
N LEU A 183 -12.69 23.40 18.89
CA LEU A 183 -14.09 23.79 19.09
C LEU A 183 -14.57 23.66 20.54
N ASN A 184 -14.04 22.69 21.28
CA ASN A 184 -14.41 22.43 22.67
C ASN A 184 -13.67 23.31 23.67
N SER A 185 -12.52 23.88 23.29
CA SER A 185 -11.71 24.68 24.19
C SER A 185 -12.13 26.15 24.21
N ASN A 186 -12.17 26.72 25.40
CA ASN A 186 -12.47 28.15 25.61
C ASN A 186 -11.33 29.08 25.18
N GLN A 187 -10.18 28.52 24.81
CA GLN A 187 -8.97 29.24 24.44
C GLN A 187 -8.26 28.62 23.23
N LYS A 188 -7.32 29.38 22.66
CA LYS A 188 -6.47 28.82 21.62
C LYS A 188 -5.58 27.71 22.18
N ILE A 189 -5.63 26.55 21.61
CA ILE A 189 -4.76 25.42 21.95
C ILE A 189 -3.44 25.55 21.17
N ILE A 190 -2.31 25.49 21.89
CA ILE A 190 -0.97 25.50 21.30
C ILE A 190 -0.55 24.07 20.98
N ARG A 191 -0.10 23.85 19.74
CA ARG A 191 0.28 22.53 19.24
C ARG A 191 1.79 22.42 19.05
N THR A 192 2.41 21.45 19.70
CA THR A 192 3.85 21.16 19.56
C THR A 192 4.03 19.75 19.01
N GLY A 193 4.59 19.63 17.81
CA GLY A 193 4.92 18.36 17.18
C GLY A 193 6.37 17.97 17.40
N LEU A 194 6.62 16.69 17.69
CA LEU A 194 7.94 16.08 17.76
C LEU A 194 8.08 15.08 16.61
N SER A 195 9.12 15.19 15.83
CA SER A 195 9.33 14.33 14.68
C SER A 195 10.79 13.91 14.54
N ALA A 196 11.02 12.71 14.00
CA ALA A 196 12.30 12.38 13.41
C ALA A 196 12.50 13.18 12.11
N THR A 197 13.65 13.00 11.47
CA THR A 197 13.95 13.65 10.20
C THR A 197 12.96 13.22 9.12
N ILE A 198 12.38 14.17 8.40
CA ILE A 198 11.38 14.00 7.33
C ILE A 198 11.70 14.89 6.13
N GLY A 199 11.31 14.48 4.92
CA GLY A 199 11.58 15.22 3.69
C GLY A 199 10.75 16.50 3.57
N ASN A 200 9.45 16.45 3.84
CA ASN A 200 8.49 17.56 3.67
C ASN A 200 8.05 18.17 5.01
N THR A 201 8.89 19.00 5.60
CA THR A 201 8.61 19.62 6.93
C THR A 201 7.47 20.61 6.92
N ASP A 202 7.20 21.29 5.80
CA ASP A 202 6.13 22.28 5.69
C ASP A 202 4.75 21.60 5.72
N ASP A 203 4.58 20.49 4.99
CA ASP A 203 3.36 19.69 5.06
C ASP A 203 3.13 19.12 6.47
N ALA A 204 4.18 18.65 7.12
CA ALA A 204 4.10 18.17 8.51
C ALA A 204 3.70 19.29 9.49
N ALA A 205 4.18 20.52 9.27
CA ALA A 205 3.79 21.67 10.05
C ALA A 205 2.31 22.03 9.82
N GLN A 206 1.85 22.06 8.56
CA GLN A 206 0.43 22.31 8.26
C GLN A 206 -0.49 21.19 8.75
N PHE A 207 -0.05 19.93 8.67
CA PHE A 207 -0.75 18.80 9.27
C PHE A 207 -0.97 18.99 10.77
N LEU A 208 0.05 19.48 11.48
CA LEU A 208 0.02 19.72 12.92
C LEU A 208 -0.96 20.84 13.31
N VAL A 209 -0.89 21.97 12.65
CA VAL A 209 -1.59 23.20 13.06
C VAL A 209 -2.89 23.47 12.33
N GLY A 210 -3.10 22.82 11.18
CA GLY A 210 -4.24 23.04 10.30
C GLY A 210 -3.92 23.95 9.12
N THR A 211 -4.88 24.06 8.22
CA THR A 211 -4.73 24.73 6.91
C THR A 211 -4.43 26.24 7.08
N LYS A 212 -3.34 26.68 6.45
CA LYS A 212 -2.91 28.09 6.41
C LYS A 212 -2.65 28.73 7.80
N LYS A 213 -2.38 27.94 8.82
CA LYS A 213 -2.01 28.45 10.15
C LYS A 213 -0.48 28.52 10.28
N PRO A 214 0.08 29.54 10.96
CA PRO A 214 1.53 29.64 11.13
C PRO A 214 2.05 28.58 12.11
N CYS A 215 3.16 27.92 11.74
CA CYS A 215 3.87 26.97 12.58
C CYS A 215 5.38 27.27 12.53
N LYS A 216 6.05 27.30 13.66
CA LYS A 216 7.50 27.48 13.71
C LYS A 216 8.20 26.13 13.59
N ILE A 217 8.96 25.93 12.54
CA ILE A 217 9.76 24.72 12.34
C ILE A 217 11.13 24.91 12.97
N ILE A 218 11.52 24.00 13.87
CA ILE A 218 12.79 24.00 14.59
C ILE A 218 13.52 22.72 14.18
N LYS A 219 14.60 22.86 13.41
CA LYS A 219 15.40 21.74 12.91
C LYS A 219 16.73 21.63 13.66
N ASP A 220 17.07 20.45 14.10
CA ASP A 220 18.41 20.14 14.60
C ASP A 220 19.40 20.24 13.43
N LYS A 221 20.38 21.10 13.56
CA LYS A 221 21.45 21.30 12.58
C LYS A 221 22.63 20.35 12.80
N SER A 222 22.64 19.60 13.90
CA SER A 222 23.70 18.65 14.18
C SER A 222 23.64 17.47 13.19
N VAL A 223 24.74 17.28 12.45
CA VAL A 223 24.86 16.12 11.54
C VAL A 223 25.35 14.93 12.36
N ARG A 224 24.43 14.00 12.64
CA ARG A 224 24.81 12.72 13.25
C ARG A 224 25.66 11.92 12.27
N LYS A 225 26.84 11.50 12.72
CA LYS A 225 27.70 10.62 11.89
C LYS A 225 27.16 9.19 11.94
N TYR A 226 26.90 8.61 10.77
CA TYR A 226 26.50 7.22 10.59
C TYR A 226 27.71 6.47 9.99
N GLU A 227 28.22 5.47 10.71
CA GLU A 227 29.24 4.55 10.22
C GLU A 227 28.54 3.27 9.76
N VAL A 228 28.18 3.22 8.48
CA VAL A 228 27.44 2.10 7.89
C VAL A 228 28.29 1.48 6.80
N GLU A 229 28.57 0.20 6.97
CA GLU A 229 29.21 -0.64 5.97
C GLU A 229 28.14 -1.35 5.13
N VAL A 230 28.39 -1.48 3.82
CA VAL A 230 27.56 -2.33 2.92
C VAL A 230 28.43 -3.48 2.46
N LYS A 231 28.04 -4.71 2.79
CA LYS A 231 28.74 -5.95 2.43
C LYS A 231 27.84 -6.78 1.51
N PHE A 232 28.30 -7.00 0.29
CA PHE A 232 27.67 -7.95 -0.63
C PHE A 232 28.23 -9.36 -0.39
N VAL A 233 27.34 -10.33 -0.15
CA VAL A 233 27.65 -11.74 -0.02
C VAL A 233 26.84 -12.46 -1.09
N GLY A 234 27.49 -12.88 -2.17
CA GLY A 234 26.81 -13.70 -3.19
C GLY A 234 26.31 -15.01 -2.59
N GLY A 235 25.33 -15.66 -3.25
CA GLY A 235 24.87 -16.99 -2.89
C GLY A 235 23.64 -17.04 -1.97
N SER A 236 23.56 -18.10 -1.17
CA SER A 236 22.36 -18.44 -0.37
C SER A 236 22.27 -17.64 0.92
N ILE A 237 21.08 -17.60 1.51
CA ILE A 237 20.85 -16.99 2.84
C ILE A 237 21.69 -17.70 3.94
N SER A 238 22.12 -18.94 3.71
CA SER A 238 23.01 -19.68 4.60
C SER A 238 24.41 -19.05 4.63
N GLU A 239 24.93 -18.63 3.49
CA GLU A 239 26.23 -17.93 3.39
C GLU A 239 26.16 -16.52 3.99
N VAL A 240 25.00 -15.85 3.87
CA VAL A 240 24.73 -14.60 4.58
C VAL A 240 24.80 -14.79 6.09
N ALA A 241 24.18 -15.88 6.62
CA ALA A 241 24.25 -16.19 8.06
C ALA A 241 25.69 -16.43 8.53
N ASP A 242 26.49 -17.18 7.75
CA ASP A 242 27.92 -17.39 8.05
C ASP A 242 28.68 -16.06 8.12
N SER A 243 28.42 -15.18 7.15
CA SER A 243 29.05 -13.87 7.10
C SER A 243 28.66 -12.96 8.26
N ILE A 244 27.40 -13.06 8.74
CA ILE A 244 26.93 -12.33 9.93
C ILE A 244 27.65 -12.84 11.17
N ILE A 245 27.75 -14.16 11.35
CA ILE A 245 28.42 -14.78 12.50
C ILE A 245 29.89 -14.37 12.56
N GLU A 246 30.59 -14.52 11.44
CA GLU A 246 31.99 -14.12 11.31
C GLU A 246 32.24 -12.65 11.68
N TYR A 247 31.35 -11.76 11.19
CA TYR A 247 31.46 -10.32 11.45
C TYR A 247 31.22 -10.01 12.94
N VAL A 248 30.21 -10.63 13.57
CA VAL A 248 29.87 -10.45 14.98
C VAL A 248 30.97 -10.99 15.89
N GLU A 249 31.53 -12.17 15.57
CA GLU A 249 32.61 -12.77 16.34
C GLU A 249 33.89 -11.94 16.28
N LYS A 250 34.24 -11.42 15.09
CA LYS A 250 35.38 -10.53 14.89
C LYS A 250 35.31 -9.25 15.74
N LEU A 251 34.13 -8.70 15.93
CA LEU A 251 33.94 -7.49 16.73
C LEU A 251 33.92 -7.75 18.23
N ASN A 252 33.73 -8.98 18.66
CA ASN A 252 33.69 -9.43 20.06
C ASN A 252 32.88 -8.51 20.99
N LEU A 253 31.65 -8.14 20.55
CA LEU A 253 30.74 -7.24 21.29
C LEU A 253 30.13 -7.96 22.48
N ASN A 254 30.01 -7.24 23.60
CA ASN A 254 29.42 -7.77 24.84
C ASN A 254 27.94 -7.36 25.04
N SER A 255 27.38 -6.59 24.11
CA SER A 255 26.00 -6.09 24.13
C SER A 255 25.12 -6.81 23.10
N PRO A 256 23.80 -6.72 23.23
CA PRO A 256 22.88 -7.26 22.23
C PRO A 256 23.03 -6.55 20.88
N ILE A 257 22.78 -7.31 19.81
CA ILE A 257 22.81 -6.88 18.42
C ILE A 257 21.40 -6.94 17.86
N LEU A 258 20.95 -5.89 17.17
CA LEU A 258 19.71 -5.92 16.42
C LEU A 258 19.98 -6.30 14.96
N LEU A 259 19.27 -7.30 14.47
CA LEU A 259 19.29 -7.72 13.07
C LEU A 259 17.93 -7.48 12.44
N PHE A 260 17.82 -6.42 11.63
CA PHE A 260 16.58 -6.09 10.93
C PHE A 260 16.43 -6.84 9.61
N THR A 261 15.21 -7.30 9.35
CA THR A 261 14.77 -7.82 8.05
C THR A 261 13.55 -7.04 7.56
N ASN A 262 13.21 -7.12 6.28
CA ASN A 262 12.06 -6.41 5.73
C ASN A 262 10.74 -7.17 5.95
N THR A 263 10.78 -8.50 6.00
CA THR A 263 9.59 -9.35 6.14
C THR A 263 9.68 -10.28 7.34
N ARG A 264 8.51 -10.71 7.87
CA ARG A 264 8.44 -11.70 8.96
C ARG A 264 9.00 -13.04 8.52
N GLY A 265 8.73 -13.45 7.27
CA GLY A 265 9.25 -14.69 6.71
C GLY A 265 10.77 -14.73 6.68
N GLU A 266 11.43 -13.65 6.24
CA GLU A 266 12.87 -13.50 6.28
C GLU A 266 13.41 -13.56 7.72
N SER A 267 12.74 -12.89 8.68
CA SER A 267 13.19 -12.88 10.08
C SER A 267 13.13 -14.28 10.72
N GLU A 268 12.04 -15.02 10.48
CA GLU A 268 11.90 -16.39 10.97
C GLU A 268 12.93 -17.35 10.34
N PHE A 269 13.10 -17.24 9.02
CA PHE A 269 14.03 -18.11 8.29
C PHE A 269 15.48 -17.85 8.66
N LEU A 270 15.90 -16.59 8.70
CA LEU A 270 17.25 -16.20 9.07
C LEU A 270 17.57 -16.56 10.54
N ALA A 271 16.60 -16.32 11.46
CA ALA A 271 16.75 -16.72 12.87
C ALA A 271 16.92 -18.22 13.03
N SER A 272 16.20 -19.03 12.25
CA SER A 272 16.34 -20.50 12.27
C SER A 272 17.75 -20.93 11.86
N ILE A 273 18.25 -20.39 10.73
CA ILE A 273 19.60 -20.73 10.24
C ILE A 273 20.69 -20.29 11.23
N LEU A 274 20.53 -19.10 11.82
CA LEU A 274 21.50 -18.61 12.81
C LEU A 274 21.54 -19.51 14.07
N ARG A 275 20.37 -19.96 14.56
CA ARG A 275 20.30 -20.90 15.71
C ARG A 275 21.02 -22.23 15.45
N ASP A 276 20.95 -22.73 14.21
CA ASP A 276 21.60 -23.99 13.83
C ASP A 276 23.13 -23.84 13.68
N LYS A 277 23.64 -22.61 13.43
CA LYS A 277 25.04 -22.37 13.12
C LYS A 277 25.85 -21.75 14.25
N THR A 278 25.22 -21.18 15.30
CA THR A 278 25.94 -20.53 16.40
C THR A 278 25.37 -20.88 17.77
N MET A 279 26.23 -20.87 18.79
CA MET A 279 25.84 -21.02 20.19
C MET A 279 25.37 -19.70 20.84
N MET A 280 25.38 -18.59 20.10
CA MET A 280 24.85 -17.33 20.60
C MET A 280 23.34 -17.41 20.80
N ASN A 281 22.82 -16.65 21.76
CA ASN A 281 21.38 -16.54 21.95
C ASN A 281 20.75 -15.77 20.75
N ILE A 282 19.81 -16.43 20.05
CA ILE A 282 19.11 -15.87 18.89
C ILE A 282 17.63 -15.72 19.24
N GLU A 283 17.17 -14.50 19.40
CA GLU A 283 15.79 -14.17 19.70
C GLU A 283 15.07 -13.57 18.48
N LEU A 284 13.74 -13.63 18.52
CA LEU A 284 12.90 -13.16 17.41
C LEU A 284 11.89 -12.13 17.92
N HIS A 285 11.69 -11.03 17.20
CA HIS A 285 10.72 -10.00 17.56
C HIS A 285 9.96 -9.45 16.36
N HIS A 286 8.69 -9.80 16.20
CA HIS A 286 7.78 -9.24 15.17
C HIS A 286 6.31 -9.26 15.61
N GLY A 287 5.47 -8.51 14.92
CA GLY A 287 4.07 -8.26 15.28
C GLY A 287 3.15 -9.49 15.35
N SER A 288 3.54 -10.65 14.77
CA SER A 288 2.75 -11.89 14.82
C SER A 288 3.03 -12.76 16.05
N LEU A 289 4.08 -12.42 16.82
CA LEU A 289 4.37 -13.14 18.08
C LEU A 289 3.40 -12.75 19.18
N SER A 290 3.21 -13.64 20.15
CA SER A 290 2.39 -13.33 21.32
C SER A 290 2.95 -12.14 22.11
N LYS A 291 2.10 -11.43 22.84
CA LYS A 291 2.52 -10.30 23.67
C LYS A 291 3.59 -10.71 24.68
N GLN A 292 3.44 -11.89 25.29
CA GLN A 292 4.36 -12.38 26.30
C GLN A 292 5.77 -12.59 25.72
N VAL A 293 5.90 -13.27 24.57
CA VAL A 293 7.19 -13.51 23.90
C VAL A 293 7.88 -12.19 23.54
N ARG A 294 7.11 -11.20 23.06
CA ARG A 294 7.67 -9.87 22.74
C ARG A 294 8.19 -9.16 24.00
N GLU A 295 7.44 -9.17 25.10
CA GLU A 295 7.85 -8.56 26.37
C GLU A 295 9.08 -9.26 26.95
N GLU A 296 9.21 -10.59 26.80
CA GLU A 296 10.40 -11.36 27.19
C GLU A 296 11.64 -10.94 26.37
N THR A 297 11.53 -10.86 25.05
CA THR A 297 12.60 -10.42 24.17
C THR A 297 13.02 -8.96 24.46
N GLU A 298 12.07 -8.06 24.70
CA GLU A 298 12.35 -6.68 25.14
C GLU A 298 13.09 -6.67 26.50
N GLY A 299 12.76 -7.57 27.42
CA GLY A 299 13.44 -7.75 28.70
C GLY A 299 14.91 -8.17 28.53
N ILE A 300 15.20 -9.10 27.59
CA ILE A 300 16.55 -9.55 27.26
C ILE A 300 17.38 -8.39 26.69
N LEU A 301 16.81 -7.58 25.80
CA LEU A 301 17.48 -6.40 25.25
C LEU A 301 17.86 -5.39 26.36
N ARG A 302 16.94 -5.16 27.33
CA ARG A 302 17.19 -4.23 28.45
C ARG A 302 18.24 -4.76 29.43
N SER A 303 18.37 -6.08 29.58
CA SER A 303 19.39 -6.68 30.46
C SER A 303 20.83 -6.51 29.92
N GLY A 304 20.97 -6.14 28.62
CA GLY A 304 22.24 -5.96 27.99
C GLY A 304 23.02 -7.24 27.69
N ASN A 305 22.40 -8.42 27.79
CA ASN A 305 23.06 -9.69 27.57
C ASN A 305 23.41 -9.87 26.07
N ARG A 306 24.60 -10.45 25.83
CA ARG A 306 25.07 -10.76 24.48
C ARG A 306 24.11 -11.70 23.75
N GLY A 307 23.73 -11.34 22.51
CA GLY A 307 22.87 -12.13 21.64
C GLY A 307 22.46 -11.36 20.40
N ILE A 308 21.78 -12.03 19.48
CA ILE A 308 21.24 -11.41 18.27
C ILE A 308 19.70 -11.44 18.36
N VAL A 309 19.07 -10.28 18.25
CA VAL A 309 17.62 -10.18 18.14
C VAL A 309 17.26 -9.90 16.69
N VAL A 310 16.68 -10.90 16.02
CA VAL A 310 16.19 -10.77 14.64
C VAL A 310 14.80 -10.15 14.68
N CYS A 311 14.62 -9.02 14.00
CA CYS A 311 13.38 -8.26 14.09
C CYS A 311 12.96 -7.61 12.78
N THR A 312 11.66 -7.26 12.72
CA THR A 312 11.11 -6.41 11.65
C THR A 312 10.93 -4.98 12.17
N SER A 313 10.06 -4.17 11.54
CA SER A 313 9.74 -2.80 11.97
C SER A 313 9.24 -2.66 13.42
N SER A 314 8.97 -3.75 14.11
CA SER A 314 8.44 -3.74 15.49
C SER A 314 9.38 -3.14 16.55
N LEU A 315 10.70 -3.12 16.31
CA LEU A 315 11.70 -2.47 17.17
C LEU A 315 12.27 -1.18 16.54
N GLU A 316 11.68 -0.69 15.47
CA GLU A 316 12.08 0.50 14.76
C GLU A 316 11.74 1.79 15.52
N LEU A 317 10.60 1.80 16.24
CA LEU A 317 10.08 2.98 16.94
C LEU A 317 10.40 2.96 18.43
N GLY A 318 10.75 4.10 18.95
CA GLY A 318 10.81 4.74 20.28
C GLY A 318 10.85 3.91 21.58
N LEU A 319 10.92 2.58 21.49
CA LEU A 319 11.07 1.74 22.69
C LEU A 319 12.46 1.94 23.29
N ASP A 320 12.52 2.11 24.60
CA ASP A 320 13.78 2.07 25.35
C ASP A 320 14.20 0.59 25.52
N ILE A 321 15.05 0.16 24.60
CA ILE A 321 15.55 -1.22 24.53
C ILE A 321 16.95 -1.39 25.11
N GLY A 322 17.47 -0.35 25.81
CA GLY A 322 18.84 -0.35 26.35
C GLY A 322 19.90 -0.03 25.29
N SER A 323 21.17 -0.24 25.66
CA SER A 323 22.31 0.07 24.79
C SER A 323 22.56 -1.06 23.80
N VAL A 324 22.34 -0.81 22.52
CA VAL A 324 22.71 -1.67 21.40
C VAL A 324 23.96 -1.09 20.74
N GLU A 325 25.02 -1.89 20.54
CA GLU A 325 26.27 -1.39 19.94
C GLU A 325 26.30 -1.50 18.42
N LEU A 326 25.59 -2.48 17.84
CA LEU A 326 25.58 -2.74 16.42
C LEU A 326 24.16 -3.02 15.94
N VAL A 327 23.80 -2.40 14.82
CA VAL A 327 22.61 -2.73 14.05
C VAL A 327 23.03 -3.36 12.73
N ILE A 328 22.52 -4.56 12.45
CA ILE A 328 22.69 -5.25 11.17
C ILE A 328 21.36 -5.17 10.41
N HIS A 329 21.43 -4.99 9.11
CA HIS A 329 20.28 -5.05 8.22
C HIS A 329 20.52 -6.10 7.13
N TYR A 330 19.61 -7.07 7.02
CA TYR A 330 19.60 -8.04 5.91
C TYR A 330 18.77 -7.52 4.75
N GLY A 331 19.36 -7.46 3.55
CA GLY A 331 18.81 -6.81 2.36
C GLY A 331 18.91 -5.29 2.42
N SER A 332 18.36 -4.60 1.44
CA SER A 332 18.27 -3.14 1.47
C SER A 332 17.18 -2.65 2.44
N PRO A 333 17.37 -1.55 3.17
CA PRO A 333 16.36 -0.97 4.03
C PRO A 333 15.21 -0.29 3.26
N ARG A 334 15.25 -0.22 1.94
CA ARG A 334 14.28 0.35 1.01
C ARG A 334 14.12 1.88 1.10
N GLN A 335 14.33 2.49 2.26
CA GLN A 335 14.14 3.93 2.51
C GLN A 335 15.22 4.48 3.44
N ALA A 336 15.66 5.72 3.19
CA ALA A 336 16.61 6.43 4.04
C ALA A 336 16.03 6.69 5.44
N THR A 337 14.76 7.05 5.53
CA THR A 337 14.02 7.21 6.79
C THR A 337 14.09 5.94 7.65
N LYS A 338 13.84 4.78 7.06
CA LYS A 338 13.88 3.48 7.76
C LYS A 338 15.29 3.15 8.24
N LEU A 339 16.30 3.38 7.41
CA LEU A 339 17.70 3.16 7.80
C LEU A 339 18.10 4.04 8.98
N ILE A 340 17.78 5.33 8.94
CA ILE A 340 18.06 6.29 10.03
C ILE A 340 17.39 5.83 11.34
N GLN A 341 16.13 5.40 11.29
CA GLN A 341 15.39 4.94 12.47
C GLN A 341 15.99 3.68 13.07
N ARG A 342 16.35 2.68 12.22
CA ARG A 342 16.95 1.38 12.61
C ARG A 342 18.36 1.56 13.17
N ILE A 343 19.25 2.24 12.45
CA ILE A 343 20.62 2.49 12.92
C ILE A 343 20.64 3.42 14.11
N GLY A 344 19.66 4.33 14.21
CA GLY A 344 19.46 5.19 15.38
C GLY A 344 19.28 4.43 16.69
N ARG A 345 19.01 3.10 16.65
CA ARG A 345 18.99 2.21 17.82
C ARG A 345 20.38 1.86 18.36
N SER A 346 21.44 1.97 17.52
CA SER A 346 22.81 1.76 18.00
C SER A 346 23.32 2.98 18.75
N ARG A 347 23.90 2.76 19.94
CA ARG A 347 24.54 3.75 20.84
C ARG A 347 23.75 5.02 21.11
N HIS A 348 23.31 5.19 22.35
CA HIS A 348 22.50 6.33 22.83
C HIS A 348 23.28 7.61 23.18
N SER A 349 24.64 7.64 23.11
CA SER A 349 25.38 8.85 23.45
C SER A 349 25.59 9.78 22.24
N ARG A 350 25.50 11.08 22.44
CA ARG A 350 25.59 12.12 21.39
C ARG A 350 26.92 12.16 20.66
N ASN A 351 28.00 11.77 21.32
CA ASN A 351 29.38 11.86 20.81
C ASN A 351 29.84 10.57 20.12
N SER A 352 29.02 9.52 20.04
CA SER A 352 29.35 8.27 19.38
C SER A 352 28.66 8.16 18.03
N SER A 353 29.42 7.78 16.99
CA SER A 353 28.85 7.41 15.69
C SER A 353 27.94 6.20 15.82
N ALA A 354 26.78 6.24 15.15
CA ALA A 354 25.90 5.08 15.09
C ALA A 354 26.48 4.04 14.12
N ARG A 355 26.71 2.82 14.61
CA ARG A 355 27.30 1.73 13.82
C ARG A 355 26.25 0.84 13.19
N GLY A 356 26.40 0.57 11.89
CA GLY A 356 25.52 -0.32 11.13
C GLY A 356 26.25 -1.15 10.09
N LEU A 357 25.71 -2.34 9.81
CA LEU A 357 26.10 -3.19 8.70
C LEU A 357 24.86 -3.49 7.86
N ILE A 358 24.91 -3.22 6.57
CA ILE A 358 23.92 -3.71 5.61
C ILE A 358 24.56 -4.88 4.88
N ILE A 359 23.96 -6.06 4.99
CA ILE A 359 24.43 -7.27 4.33
C ILE A 359 23.41 -7.71 3.29
N THR A 360 23.85 -7.91 2.05
CA THR A 360 22.99 -8.22 0.92
C THR A 360 23.52 -9.42 0.14
N ASN A 361 22.62 -10.20 -0.45
CA ASN A 361 22.94 -11.26 -1.40
C ASN A 361 22.33 -11.02 -2.79
N ASN A 362 21.64 -9.91 -2.96
CA ASN A 362 21.08 -9.47 -4.23
C ASN A 362 21.83 -8.21 -4.70
N PRO A 363 22.30 -8.16 -5.97
CA PRO A 363 22.97 -6.99 -6.53
C PRO A 363 22.14 -5.71 -6.48
N ASP A 364 20.84 -5.79 -6.70
CA ASP A 364 19.95 -4.62 -6.64
C ASP A 364 19.87 -4.04 -5.23
N ASP A 365 19.84 -4.90 -4.21
CA ASP A 365 19.83 -4.46 -2.81
C ASP A 365 21.16 -3.79 -2.43
N GLU A 366 22.30 -4.20 -3.00
CA GLU A 366 23.59 -3.54 -2.79
C GLU A 366 23.59 -2.13 -3.38
N PHE A 367 23.16 -1.98 -4.63
CA PHE A 367 23.04 -0.66 -5.27
C PHE A 367 22.08 0.26 -4.52
N GLU A 368 20.94 -0.29 -4.11
CA GLU A 368 19.91 0.45 -3.37
C GLU A 368 20.42 0.90 -2.00
N ALA A 369 21.10 0.03 -1.25
CA ALA A 369 21.73 0.39 0.03
C ALA A 369 22.74 1.53 -0.13
N LYS A 370 23.57 1.48 -1.17
CA LYS A 370 24.53 2.56 -1.49
C LYS A 370 23.83 3.84 -1.89
N ALA A 371 22.73 3.77 -2.67
CA ALA A 371 21.94 4.92 -3.05
C ALA A 371 21.30 5.59 -1.83
N ILE A 372 20.78 4.79 -0.89
CA ILE A 372 20.21 5.26 0.36
C ILE A 372 21.25 5.95 1.24
N LEU A 373 22.44 5.37 1.37
CA LEU A 373 23.53 6.00 2.13
C LEU A 373 23.98 7.33 1.50
N ASP A 374 24.02 7.42 0.17
CA ASP A 374 24.33 8.67 -0.52
C ASP A 374 23.22 9.73 -0.28
N ARG A 375 21.95 9.32 -0.27
CA ARG A 375 20.84 10.22 0.08
C ARG A 375 20.94 10.73 1.51
N ILE A 376 21.27 9.88 2.47
CA ILE A 376 21.45 10.28 3.87
C ILE A 376 22.58 11.31 4.01
N LYS A 377 23.73 11.08 3.34
CA LYS A 377 24.86 12.01 3.32
C LYS A 377 24.47 13.38 2.77
N ASN A 378 23.62 13.41 1.75
CA ASN A 378 23.15 14.63 1.10
C ASN A 378 21.86 15.20 1.72
N SER A 379 21.38 14.66 2.85
CA SER A 379 20.15 15.06 3.52
C SER A 379 18.90 15.03 2.63
N SER A 380 18.91 14.19 1.59
CA SER A 380 17.80 13.96 0.65
C SER A 380 16.96 12.78 1.16
N ILE A 381 15.95 13.04 1.97
CA ILE A 381 15.10 12.03 2.59
C ILE A 381 13.76 11.96 1.86
N GLU A 382 13.11 10.81 1.89
CA GLU A 382 11.83 10.58 1.21
C GLU A 382 10.74 11.52 1.75
N GLU A 383 9.95 12.08 0.83
CA GLU A 383 8.75 12.80 1.16
C GLU A 383 7.63 11.82 1.52
N GLN A 384 6.88 12.16 2.56
CA GLN A 384 5.70 11.40 2.96
C GLN A 384 4.45 12.06 2.39
N LYS A 385 3.69 11.32 1.55
CA LYS A 385 2.41 11.81 1.05
C LYS A 385 1.35 11.75 2.14
N ILE A 386 0.70 12.87 2.41
CA ILE A 386 -0.42 12.93 3.34
C ILE A 386 -1.60 12.12 2.78
N HIS A 387 -2.30 11.42 3.66
CA HIS A 387 -3.52 10.69 3.31
C HIS A 387 -4.69 11.68 3.24
N ASP A 388 -4.91 12.25 2.05
CA ASP A 388 -5.89 13.31 1.82
C ASP A 388 -7.33 12.75 1.70
N ASN A 389 -8.30 13.50 2.26
CA ASN A 389 -9.75 13.32 2.10
C ASN A 389 -10.27 11.89 2.41
N SER A 390 -9.78 11.23 3.46
CA SER A 390 -10.27 9.90 3.88
C SER A 390 -11.76 9.97 4.23
N LEU A 391 -12.64 9.44 3.35
CA LEU A 391 -14.09 9.57 3.51
C LEU A 391 -14.65 8.69 4.64
N ASP A 392 -14.02 7.59 4.96
CA ASP A 392 -14.35 6.73 6.11
C ASP A 392 -14.01 7.43 7.44
N VAL A 393 -12.87 8.13 7.51
CA VAL A 393 -12.49 8.97 8.65
C VAL A 393 -13.45 10.15 8.78
N LEU A 394 -13.79 10.82 7.67
CA LEU A 394 -14.80 11.87 7.65
C LEU A 394 -16.12 11.36 8.20
N ALA A 395 -16.61 10.24 7.70
CA ALA A 395 -17.85 9.58 8.10
C ALA A 395 -17.89 9.36 9.62
N HIS A 396 -16.85 8.80 10.20
CA HIS A 396 -16.75 8.58 11.64
C HIS A 396 -16.76 9.89 12.45
N HIS A 397 -16.07 10.94 11.98
CA HIS A 397 -16.03 12.23 12.66
C HIS A 397 -17.34 13.02 12.54
N LEU A 398 -18.13 12.86 11.48
CA LEU A 398 -19.47 13.45 11.39
C LEU A 398 -20.40 12.90 12.48
N VAL A 399 -20.36 11.58 12.70
CA VAL A 399 -21.09 10.99 13.84
C VAL A 399 -20.59 11.55 15.17
N GLY A 400 -19.27 11.64 15.33
CA GLY A 400 -18.66 12.22 16.54
C GLY A 400 -19.05 13.69 16.78
N LEU A 401 -19.19 14.51 15.75
CA LEU A 401 -19.67 15.89 15.85
C LEU A 401 -21.14 15.93 16.31
N SER A 402 -22.00 15.02 15.81
CA SER A 402 -23.39 14.94 16.25
C SER A 402 -23.52 14.56 17.75
N PHE A 403 -22.55 13.84 18.31
CA PHE A 403 -22.51 13.58 19.76
C PHE A 403 -22.07 14.80 20.58
N GLN A 404 -21.16 15.58 20.02
CA GLN A 404 -20.58 16.75 20.68
C GLN A 404 -21.53 17.94 20.68
N ILE A 405 -22.25 18.18 19.58
CA ILE A 405 -23.05 19.40 19.33
C ILE A 405 -24.56 19.11 19.33
N GLY A 406 -24.99 17.90 18.91
CA GLY A 406 -26.37 17.52 18.71
C GLY A 406 -26.80 17.69 17.26
N GLU A 407 -27.56 18.72 16.94
CA GLU A 407 -27.93 19.11 15.58
C GLU A 407 -26.84 20.00 14.99
N VAL A 408 -26.28 19.60 13.85
CA VAL A 408 -25.10 20.22 13.24
C VAL A 408 -25.46 20.82 11.88
N SER A 409 -25.12 22.08 11.66
CA SER A 409 -25.22 22.73 10.35
C SER A 409 -24.10 22.21 9.43
N ILE A 410 -24.42 21.95 8.16
CA ILE A 410 -23.45 21.50 7.16
C ILE A 410 -22.37 22.56 6.94
N ASP A 411 -22.75 23.83 6.79
CA ASP A 411 -21.78 24.91 6.59
C ASP A 411 -20.76 24.98 7.73
N PHE A 412 -21.23 24.88 8.97
CA PHE A 412 -20.35 24.84 10.14
C PHE A 412 -19.43 23.62 10.16
N ALA A 413 -19.99 22.42 9.94
CA ALA A 413 -19.21 21.19 9.94
C ALA A 413 -18.18 21.16 8.81
N TYR A 414 -18.59 21.54 7.60
CA TYR A 414 -17.73 21.59 6.41
C TYR A 414 -16.56 22.57 6.59
N LYS A 415 -16.82 23.78 7.09
CA LYS A 415 -15.78 24.76 7.41
C LYS A 415 -14.80 24.23 8.46
N THR A 416 -15.33 23.60 9.51
CA THR A 416 -14.50 23.01 10.58
C THR A 416 -13.59 21.90 10.06
N ILE A 417 -14.15 20.98 9.28
CA ILE A 417 -13.41 19.83 8.75
C ILE A 417 -12.31 20.26 7.80
N ARG A 418 -12.55 21.24 6.94
CA ARG A 418 -11.54 21.77 6.01
C ARG A 418 -10.40 22.55 6.67
N GLN A 419 -10.51 22.88 7.94
CA GLN A 419 -9.37 23.42 8.72
C GLN A 419 -8.31 22.35 8.96
N ALA A 420 -8.70 21.07 9.07
CA ALA A 420 -7.76 19.98 9.13
C ALA A 420 -7.04 19.81 7.76
N TYR A 421 -5.72 19.86 7.77
CA TYR A 421 -4.92 19.90 6.53
C TYR A 421 -5.17 18.74 5.57
N PRO A 422 -5.37 17.47 6.02
CA PRO A 422 -5.74 16.37 5.12
C PRO A 422 -7.07 16.58 4.38
N PHE A 423 -7.96 17.45 4.89
CA PHE A 423 -9.29 17.71 4.31
C PHE A 423 -9.41 19.07 3.63
N ARG A 424 -8.29 19.77 3.39
CA ARG A 424 -8.27 21.11 2.76
C ARG A 424 -8.92 21.15 1.38
N ASN A 425 -8.84 20.06 0.65
CA ASN A 425 -9.36 19.90 -0.72
C ASN A 425 -10.70 19.14 -0.79
N LEU A 426 -11.33 18.85 0.36
CA LEU A 426 -12.64 18.17 0.39
C LEU A 426 -13.69 19.04 -0.30
N THR A 427 -14.46 18.45 -1.21
CA THR A 427 -15.56 19.14 -1.88
C THR A 427 -16.86 19.03 -1.04
N LEU A 428 -17.79 19.96 -1.27
CA LEU A 428 -19.08 19.92 -0.59
C LEU A 428 -19.90 18.69 -1.04
N ASP A 429 -19.80 18.32 -2.30
CA ASP A 429 -20.45 17.14 -2.86
C ASP A 429 -19.98 15.85 -2.19
N GLU A 430 -18.65 15.65 -2.07
CA GLU A 430 -18.09 14.51 -1.33
C GLU A 430 -18.57 14.46 0.13
N PHE A 431 -18.67 15.62 0.78
CA PHE A 431 -19.16 15.74 2.14
C PHE A 431 -20.64 15.33 2.24
N CYS A 432 -21.48 15.82 1.34
CA CYS A 432 -22.90 15.49 1.30
C CYS A 432 -23.15 14.03 0.92
N ASP A 433 -22.37 13.46 -0.02
CA ASP A 433 -22.46 12.07 -0.42
C ASP A 433 -22.28 11.12 0.80
N VAL A 434 -21.34 11.45 1.71
CA VAL A 434 -21.13 10.67 2.95
C VAL A 434 -22.36 10.76 3.86
N LEU A 435 -22.99 11.93 3.99
CA LEU A 435 -24.23 12.09 4.78
C LEU A 435 -25.39 11.31 4.16
N GLU A 436 -25.52 11.31 2.84
CA GLU A 436 -26.55 10.55 2.12
C GLU A 436 -26.45 9.04 2.37
N ILE A 437 -25.25 8.49 2.31
CA ILE A 437 -25.03 7.09 2.67
C ILE A 437 -25.45 6.86 4.12
N PHE A 438 -25.03 7.71 5.06
CA PHE A 438 -25.34 7.53 6.47
C PHE A 438 -26.81 7.68 6.79
N ASP A 439 -27.54 8.50 6.05
CA ASP A 439 -28.98 8.57 6.16
C ASP A 439 -29.63 7.27 5.65
N SER A 440 -29.18 6.76 4.50
CA SER A 440 -29.71 5.54 3.85
C SER A 440 -29.50 4.27 4.70
N ILE A 441 -28.40 4.18 5.46
CA ILE A 441 -28.09 3.05 6.36
C ILE A 441 -28.46 3.31 7.83
N TYR A 442 -29.27 4.35 8.08
CA TYR A 442 -29.82 4.68 9.39
C TYR A 442 -28.79 5.00 10.49
N ILE A 443 -27.67 5.64 10.13
CA ILE A 443 -26.68 6.11 11.10
C ILE A 443 -26.90 7.58 11.47
N LEU A 444 -27.05 8.48 10.49
CA LEU A 444 -27.38 9.88 10.72
C LEU A 444 -28.70 10.26 10.03
N TYR A 445 -29.40 11.25 10.55
CA TYR A 445 -30.41 11.97 9.80
C TYR A 445 -29.74 13.07 8.99
N PHE A 446 -30.13 13.22 7.73
CA PHE A 446 -29.69 14.29 6.87
C PHE A 446 -30.88 15.03 6.27
N ASP A 447 -31.13 16.26 6.73
CA ASP A 447 -32.15 17.17 6.22
C ASP A 447 -31.53 18.08 5.16
N LYS A 448 -31.77 17.75 3.88
CA LYS A 448 -31.22 18.49 2.73
C LYS A 448 -31.79 19.90 2.61
N GLU A 449 -33.06 20.11 2.99
CA GLU A 449 -33.69 21.42 2.89
C GLU A 449 -33.17 22.40 3.93
N LYS A 450 -32.96 21.92 5.18
CA LYS A 450 -32.38 22.72 6.25
C LYS A 450 -30.87 22.72 6.30
N MET A 451 -30.22 21.93 5.45
CA MET A 451 -28.75 21.75 5.44
C MET A 451 -28.18 21.41 6.83
N LYS A 452 -28.77 20.40 7.47
CA LYS A 452 -28.42 19.96 8.83
C LYS A 452 -28.40 18.44 8.93
N PHE A 453 -27.65 17.93 9.91
CA PHE A 453 -27.64 16.51 10.25
C PHE A 453 -27.56 16.29 11.76
N TRP A 454 -28.03 15.13 12.22
CA TRP A 454 -27.99 14.72 13.63
C TRP A 454 -28.02 13.20 13.78
N LYS A 455 -27.71 12.71 14.97
CA LYS A 455 -27.63 11.29 15.29
C LYS A 455 -28.95 10.54 15.16
N LYS A 456 -28.87 9.29 14.67
CA LYS A 456 -29.95 8.27 14.78
C LYS A 456 -29.59 7.25 15.89
N ARG A 457 -30.51 6.30 16.14
CA ARG A 457 -30.31 5.25 17.17
C ARG A 457 -29.05 4.42 16.94
N ASN A 458 -28.72 4.11 15.69
CA ASN A 458 -27.57 3.27 15.33
C ASN A 458 -26.22 3.99 15.41
N SER A 459 -26.20 5.31 15.56
CA SER A 459 -24.97 6.11 15.62
C SER A 459 -24.02 5.66 16.72
N PHE A 460 -24.55 5.32 17.91
CA PHE A 460 -23.71 4.87 19.03
C PHE A 460 -23.02 3.55 18.74
N ARG A 461 -23.77 2.57 18.21
CA ARG A 461 -23.21 1.28 17.84
C ARG A 461 -22.14 1.45 16.78
N TYR A 462 -22.44 2.16 15.69
CA TYR A 462 -21.52 2.44 14.62
C TYR A 462 -20.23 3.09 15.15
N PHE A 463 -20.35 4.16 15.95
CA PHE A 463 -19.21 4.93 16.44
C PHE A 463 -18.23 4.08 17.26
N TYR A 464 -18.75 3.29 18.23
CA TYR A 464 -17.89 2.48 19.09
C TYR A 464 -17.35 1.20 18.42
N GLU A 465 -18.05 0.67 17.42
CA GLU A 465 -17.56 -0.47 16.63
C GLU A 465 -16.46 -0.08 15.63
N ASN A 466 -16.40 1.19 15.18
CA ASN A 466 -15.49 1.66 14.13
C ASN A 466 -14.47 2.72 14.60
N LEU A 467 -14.03 2.63 15.84
CA LEU A 467 -13.04 3.56 16.43
C LEU A 467 -11.66 3.51 15.77
N SER A 468 -11.27 2.35 15.27
CA SER A 468 -9.99 2.12 14.60
C SER A 468 -10.14 2.28 13.11
N THR A 469 -9.28 3.07 12.50
CA THR A 469 -9.12 3.15 11.03
C THR A 469 -8.43 1.91 10.46
N ILE A 470 -7.76 1.10 11.32
CA ILE A 470 -7.16 -0.17 10.93
C ILE A 470 -8.27 -1.23 10.94
N PRO A 471 -8.59 -1.87 9.80
CA PRO A 471 -9.58 -2.93 9.77
C PRO A 471 -9.20 -4.09 10.70
N ASP A 472 -10.17 -4.58 11.47
CA ASP A 472 -10.00 -5.84 12.23
C ASP A 472 -9.94 -7.01 11.25
N ILE A 473 -8.74 -7.43 10.88
CA ILE A 473 -8.50 -8.57 10.00
C ILE A 473 -8.51 -9.84 10.86
N LEU A 474 -9.46 -10.73 10.60
CA LEU A 474 -9.53 -12.01 11.26
C LEU A 474 -8.35 -12.90 10.84
N LYS A 475 -7.80 -13.66 11.78
CA LYS A 475 -6.73 -14.62 11.52
C LYS A 475 -7.24 -16.03 11.69
N PHE A 476 -7.01 -16.85 10.69
CA PHE A 476 -7.31 -18.28 10.71
C PHE A 476 -6.09 -19.05 11.18
N LYS A 477 -6.25 -19.89 12.20
CA LYS A 477 -5.19 -20.81 12.64
C LYS A 477 -5.01 -21.91 11.61
N VAL A 478 -3.77 -22.22 11.25
CA VAL A 478 -3.46 -23.33 10.35
C VAL A 478 -3.18 -24.57 11.19
N PHE A 479 -4.03 -25.57 11.05
CA PHE A 479 -3.95 -26.82 11.81
C PHE A 479 -3.49 -27.96 10.91
N ASP A 480 -2.32 -28.53 11.21
CA ASP A 480 -1.80 -29.73 10.58
C ASP A 480 -2.62 -30.93 11.02
N SER A 481 -3.43 -31.49 10.12
CA SER A 481 -4.30 -32.63 10.40
C SER A 481 -3.54 -33.95 10.57
N VAL A 482 -2.30 -34.05 10.08
CA VAL A 482 -1.43 -35.22 10.23
C VAL A 482 -0.63 -35.10 11.52
N GLY A 483 0.07 -34.01 11.73
CA GLY A 483 0.89 -33.77 12.93
C GLY A 483 0.12 -33.28 14.14
N LYS A 484 -1.22 -33.09 14.04
CA LYS A 484 -2.14 -32.67 15.12
C LYS A 484 -1.67 -31.43 15.90
N LYS A 485 -1.13 -30.45 15.20
CA LYS A 485 -0.58 -29.22 15.80
C LYS A 485 -0.92 -27.98 14.98
N ILE A 486 -0.94 -26.83 15.66
CA ILE A 486 -1.05 -25.53 14.99
C ILE A 486 0.33 -25.16 14.44
N ILE A 487 0.41 -24.88 13.13
CA ILE A 487 1.65 -24.55 12.42
C ILE A 487 1.80 -23.06 12.12
N GLY A 488 0.73 -22.28 12.25
CA GLY A 488 0.78 -20.83 11.98
C GLY A 488 -0.60 -20.21 11.92
N SER A 489 -0.68 -19.04 11.29
CA SER A 489 -1.95 -18.36 11.01
C SER A 489 -1.93 -17.71 9.62
N LEU A 490 -3.10 -17.64 8.99
CA LEU A 490 -3.35 -16.98 7.71
C LEU A 490 -4.33 -15.82 7.91
N ASP A 491 -4.13 -14.73 7.20
CA ASP A 491 -5.09 -13.63 7.21
C ASP A 491 -6.36 -14.02 6.44
N GLN A 492 -7.52 -13.53 6.86
CA GLN A 492 -8.81 -13.84 6.22
C GLN A 492 -8.84 -13.50 4.73
N ARG A 493 -8.05 -12.52 4.28
CA ARG A 493 -7.92 -12.19 2.87
C ARG A 493 -7.34 -13.36 2.08
N PHE A 494 -6.22 -13.93 2.56
CA PHE A 494 -5.63 -15.09 1.91
C PHE A 494 -6.61 -16.26 1.86
N VAL A 495 -7.30 -16.49 2.98
CA VAL A 495 -8.31 -17.56 3.07
C VAL A 495 -9.48 -17.29 2.13
N GLY A 496 -9.98 -16.07 2.03
CA GLY A 496 -11.07 -15.69 1.13
C GLY A 496 -10.71 -15.73 -0.36
N ASP A 497 -9.44 -15.42 -0.69
CA ASP A 497 -8.97 -15.41 -2.09
C ASP A 497 -8.47 -16.78 -2.57
N TYR A 498 -7.90 -17.61 -1.67
CA TYR A 498 -7.20 -18.86 -2.00
C TYR A 498 -7.59 -20.05 -1.11
N GLY A 499 -8.63 -19.94 -0.28
CA GLY A 499 -9.01 -20.93 0.71
C GLY A 499 -9.76 -22.14 0.16
N ASP A 500 -9.97 -22.25 -1.16
CA ASP A 500 -10.69 -23.39 -1.73
C ASP A 500 -10.00 -24.72 -1.39
N GLN A 501 -10.83 -25.75 -1.14
CA GLN A 501 -10.37 -27.10 -0.85
C GLN A 501 -9.47 -27.63 -1.96
N GLY A 502 -8.35 -28.24 -1.59
CA GLY A 502 -7.36 -28.78 -2.53
C GLY A 502 -6.27 -27.79 -2.94
N ASN A 503 -6.44 -26.48 -2.67
CA ASN A 503 -5.39 -25.50 -2.94
C ASN A 503 -4.14 -25.77 -2.10
N ILE A 504 -2.98 -25.47 -2.68
CA ILE A 504 -1.67 -25.71 -2.09
C ILE A 504 -0.99 -24.39 -1.80
N PHE A 505 -0.41 -24.24 -0.61
CA PHE A 505 0.38 -23.07 -0.23
C PHE A 505 1.63 -23.47 0.57
N VAL A 506 2.58 -22.54 0.68
CA VAL A 506 3.83 -22.75 1.44
C VAL A 506 3.73 -21.99 2.77
N LEU A 507 4.00 -22.68 3.88
CA LEU A 507 4.11 -22.09 5.21
C LEU A 507 5.25 -22.76 5.97
N ARG A 508 6.13 -22.00 6.59
CA ARG A 508 7.35 -22.49 7.29
C ARG A 508 8.24 -23.38 6.41
N GLY A 509 8.39 -22.99 5.12
CA GLY A 509 9.23 -23.73 4.18
C GLY A 509 8.66 -25.07 3.70
N MET A 510 7.46 -25.47 4.17
CA MET A 510 6.76 -26.70 3.75
C MET A 510 5.53 -26.39 2.93
N GLN A 511 5.17 -27.30 2.03
CA GLN A 511 3.95 -27.22 1.23
C GLN A 511 2.77 -27.88 1.94
N TRP A 512 1.62 -27.22 1.92
CA TRP A 512 0.41 -27.62 2.59
C TRP A 512 -0.78 -27.58 1.64
N ARG A 513 -1.59 -28.63 1.64
CA ARG A 513 -2.86 -28.70 0.92
C ARG A 513 -4.00 -28.38 1.87
N ILE A 514 -4.92 -27.52 1.47
CA ILE A 514 -6.13 -27.18 2.24
C ILE A 514 -7.11 -28.35 2.14
N LEU A 515 -7.47 -28.89 3.29
CA LEU A 515 -8.49 -29.94 3.39
C LEU A 515 -9.88 -29.34 3.54
N ASN A 516 -10.05 -28.43 4.49
CA ASN A 516 -11.27 -27.66 4.71
C ASN A 516 -11.00 -26.41 5.55
N ILE A 517 -11.99 -25.51 5.61
CA ILE A 517 -11.99 -24.31 6.44
C ILE A 517 -13.15 -24.41 7.43
N ASP A 518 -12.83 -24.26 8.71
CA ASP A 518 -13.81 -24.09 9.77
C ASP A 518 -13.92 -22.59 10.11
N GLU A 519 -14.92 -21.93 9.54
CA GLU A 519 -15.14 -20.49 9.72
C GLU A 519 -15.54 -20.17 11.17
N LYS A 520 -16.23 -21.07 11.89
CA LYS A 520 -16.64 -20.84 13.28
C LYS A 520 -15.45 -20.88 14.22
N ALA A 521 -14.54 -21.83 14.00
CA ALA A 521 -13.31 -21.96 14.77
C ALA A 521 -12.19 -21.03 14.28
N LEU A 522 -12.36 -20.32 13.16
CA LEU A 522 -11.33 -19.58 12.45
C LEU A 522 -10.09 -20.44 12.23
N GLN A 523 -10.27 -21.64 11.62
CA GLN A 523 -9.23 -22.63 11.44
C GLN A 523 -9.22 -23.16 10.00
N VAL A 524 -8.02 -23.28 9.42
CA VAL A 524 -7.77 -23.96 8.15
C VAL A 524 -7.08 -25.28 8.46
N ASN A 525 -7.73 -26.39 8.10
CA ASN A 525 -7.17 -27.72 8.26
C ASN A 525 -6.36 -28.08 7.04
N VAL A 526 -5.13 -28.54 7.22
CA VAL A 526 -4.17 -28.79 6.15
C VAL A 526 -3.47 -30.14 6.32
N GLU A 527 -2.93 -30.65 5.20
CA GLU A 527 -2.02 -31.80 5.19
C GLU A 527 -0.70 -31.46 4.50
N PRO A 528 0.45 -31.99 4.91
CA PRO A 528 1.72 -31.80 4.23
C PRO A 528 1.74 -32.57 2.91
N ILE A 529 2.37 -31.98 1.88
CA ILE A 529 2.57 -32.66 0.58
C ILE A 529 4.00 -32.52 0.09
N SER A 530 4.45 -33.50 -0.71
CA SER A 530 5.76 -33.52 -1.37
C SER A 530 5.54 -33.26 -2.87
N GLY A 531 5.98 -32.09 -3.37
CA GLY A 531 5.94 -31.72 -4.80
C GLY A 531 4.62 -31.13 -5.29
N GLY A 532 4.68 -30.01 -6.01
CA GLY A 532 3.53 -29.29 -6.62
C GLY A 532 3.55 -27.79 -6.34
N GLY A 533 2.78 -27.02 -7.10
CA GLY A 533 2.79 -25.55 -7.20
C GLY A 533 3.03 -24.73 -5.92
N ARG A 534 3.77 -23.66 -6.07
CA ARG A 534 4.25 -22.80 -4.99
C ARG A 534 3.37 -21.55 -4.84
N LYS A 535 2.36 -21.55 -3.96
CA LYS A 535 1.70 -20.32 -3.52
C LYS A 535 2.23 -19.96 -2.13
N VAL A 536 2.83 -18.79 -1.99
CA VAL A 536 3.30 -18.27 -0.69
C VAL A 536 2.20 -17.39 -0.11
N PRO A 537 1.81 -17.55 1.18
CA PRO A 537 0.87 -16.64 1.81
C PRO A 537 1.40 -15.20 1.76
N TYR A 538 0.51 -14.29 1.43
CA TYR A 538 0.78 -12.86 1.41
C TYR A 538 0.22 -12.23 2.68
N TRP A 539 1.06 -11.46 3.39
CA TRP A 539 0.65 -10.62 4.51
C TRP A 539 0.59 -9.15 4.07
N GLU A 540 -0.53 -8.47 4.29
CA GLU A 540 -0.63 -7.04 4.01
C GLU A 540 0.33 -6.23 4.90
N GLY A 541 0.98 -5.20 4.33
CA GLY A 541 1.78 -4.22 5.06
C GLY A 541 3.26 -4.55 5.23
N GLU A 542 3.80 -5.61 4.63
CA GLU A 542 5.23 -5.94 4.72
C GLU A 542 6.09 -5.31 3.62
N SER A 543 5.49 -4.83 2.53
CA SER A 543 6.23 -4.24 1.42
C SER A 543 6.55 -2.77 1.68
N ILE A 544 7.81 -2.45 1.95
CA ILE A 544 8.32 -1.07 2.00
C ILE A 544 8.59 -0.62 0.56
N PRO A 545 7.90 0.40 0.05
CA PRO A 545 8.11 0.85 -1.32
C PRO A 545 9.44 1.62 -1.44
N VAL A 546 10.14 1.38 -2.54
CA VAL A 546 11.29 2.18 -2.98
C VAL A 546 10.77 3.37 -3.75
N ASP A 547 11.21 4.58 -3.39
CA ASP A 547 10.79 5.81 -4.06
C ASP A 547 11.53 6.00 -5.40
N TYR A 548 11.00 6.94 -6.20
CA TYR A 548 11.56 7.27 -7.52
C TYR A 548 13.02 7.73 -7.44
N ASP A 549 13.37 8.62 -6.51
CA ASP A 549 14.71 9.19 -6.42
C ASP A 549 15.76 8.14 -6.04
N THR A 550 15.41 7.22 -5.13
CA THR A 550 16.28 6.09 -4.80
C THR A 550 16.50 5.19 -6.02
N ALA A 551 15.43 4.85 -6.74
CA ALA A 551 15.52 4.01 -7.93
C ALA A 551 16.33 4.68 -9.06
N GLN A 552 16.18 5.98 -9.27
CA GLN A 552 16.98 6.75 -10.22
C GLN A 552 18.46 6.77 -9.84
N LYS A 553 18.79 6.88 -8.56
CA LYS A 553 20.20 6.77 -8.09
C LYS A 553 20.77 5.38 -8.32
N VAL A 554 19.98 4.32 -8.18
CA VAL A 554 20.41 2.96 -8.57
C VAL A 554 20.74 2.92 -10.06
N GLY A 555 19.90 3.51 -10.92
CA GLY A 555 20.16 3.66 -12.35
C GLY A 555 21.47 4.39 -12.62
N LEU A 556 21.73 5.51 -11.94
CA LEU A 556 22.99 6.27 -12.03
C LEU A 556 24.20 5.44 -11.61
N PHE A 557 24.10 4.63 -10.57
CA PHE A 557 25.20 3.73 -10.17
C PHE A 557 25.44 2.65 -11.22
N ARG A 558 24.41 2.07 -11.80
CA ARG A 558 24.53 1.11 -12.91
C ARG A 558 25.23 1.74 -14.12
N ALA A 559 24.88 3.00 -14.49
CA ALA A 559 25.56 3.74 -15.54
C ALA A 559 27.04 3.98 -15.26
N LYS A 560 27.41 4.37 -14.02
CA LYS A 560 28.83 4.57 -13.62
C LYS A 560 29.65 3.28 -13.69
N VAL A 561 29.07 2.15 -13.41
CA VAL A 561 29.73 0.85 -13.56
C VAL A 561 29.98 0.52 -15.03
N LYS A 562 29.00 0.80 -15.91
CA LYS A 562 29.14 0.67 -17.37
C LYS A 562 30.36 1.44 -17.91
N HIS A 563 30.67 2.58 -17.32
CA HIS A 563 31.80 3.44 -17.71
C HIS A 563 33.08 3.16 -16.93
N GLY A 564 33.22 2.03 -16.18
CA GLY A 564 34.44 1.61 -15.50
C GLY A 564 34.86 2.44 -14.29
N SER A 565 34.01 3.36 -13.82
CA SER A 565 34.33 4.30 -12.74
C SER A 565 34.20 3.71 -11.32
N LEU A 566 33.75 2.46 -11.16
CA LEU A 566 33.51 1.79 -9.87
C LEU A 566 34.06 0.35 -9.91
N SER A 567 35.31 0.18 -9.54
CA SER A 567 36.07 -1.11 -9.63
C SER A 567 35.52 -2.24 -8.75
N VAL A 568 34.79 -1.95 -7.68
CA VAL A 568 34.31 -2.97 -6.71
C VAL A 568 33.07 -3.73 -7.23
N LEU A 569 32.34 -3.15 -8.16
CA LEU A 569 31.08 -3.70 -8.71
C LEU A 569 31.25 -4.47 -10.03
N ASN A 570 32.44 -4.45 -10.61
CA ASN A 570 32.73 -5.12 -11.89
C ASN A 570 32.51 -6.64 -11.84
N LYS A 571 32.65 -7.28 -10.67
CA LYS A 571 32.39 -8.70 -10.50
C LYS A 571 30.90 -9.04 -10.60
N THR A 572 30.07 -8.21 -10.04
CA THR A 572 28.58 -8.38 -10.07
C THR A 572 28.00 -8.15 -11.47
N ILE A 573 28.59 -7.22 -12.25
CA ILE A 573 28.09 -6.88 -13.60
C ILE A 573 28.72 -7.75 -14.70
N SER A 574 29.99 -8.16 -14.56
CA SER A 574 30.56 -9.14 -15.49
C SER A 574 29.87 -10.50 -15.46
N GLU A 575 29.28 -10.85 -14.32
CA GLU A 575 28.39 -12.01 -14.18
C GLU A 575 27.02 -11.86 -14.86
N LEU A 576 26.58 -10.63 -15.16
CA LEU A 576 25.25 -10.35 -15.70
C LEU A 576 25.13 -10.50 -17.23
N ASN A 577 26.24 -10.61 -17.93
CA ASN A 577 26.30 -10.85 -19.40
C ASN A 577 25.38 -9.95 -20.25
N PHE A 578 25.32 -8.64 -19.90
CA PHE A 578 24.37 -7.69 -20.49
C PHE A 578 25.05 -6.80 -21.53
N ASN A 579 24.56 -6.82 -22.76
CA ASN A 579 25.00 -5.90 -23.81
C ASN A 579 24.54 -4.47 -23.57
N VAL A 580 23.40 -4.30 -22.87
CA VAL A 580 22.84 -3.02 -22.48
C VAL A 580 22.44 -3.06 -21.00
N ILE A 581 22.85 -2.06 -20.24
CA ILE A 581 22.54 -1.94 -18.81
C ILE A 581 21.42 -0.92 -18.64
N PRO A 582 20.27 -1.29 -18.01
CA PRO A 582 19.21 -0.34 -17.69
C PRO A 582 19.71 0.67 -16.68
N ASP A 583 19.54 1.94 -16.99
CA ASP A 583 19.97 3.07 -16.18
C ASP A 583 18.82 4.09 -15.96
N GLU A 584 19.13 5.30 -15.48
CA GLU A 584 18.14 6.33 -15.18
C GLU A 584 17.48 6.93 -16.43
N LYS A 585 18.04 6.70 -17.63
CA LYS A 585 17.55 7.24 -18.93
C LYS A 585 17.25 6.16 -19.94
N THR A 586 17.55 4.90 -19.63
CA THR A 586 17.41 3.79 -20.56
C THR A 586 16.53 2.69 -19.97
N ILE A 587 15.37 2.46 -20.57
CA ILE A 587 14.53 1.29 -20.34
C ILE A 587 15.03 0.19 -21.27
N VAL A 588 15.35 -0.97 -20.69
CA VAL A 588 15.70 -2.16 -21.46
C VAL A 588 14.54 -3.15 -21.41
N ILE A 589 14.10 -3.64 -22.56
CA ILE A 589 12.99 -4.60 -22.67
C ILE A 589 13.54 -5.90 -23.21
N GLU A 590 13.50 -6.95 -22.40
CA GLU A 590 13.84 -8.31 -22.81
C GLU A 590 12.58 -9.06 -23.28
N SER A 591 12.68 -9.68 -24.45
CA SER A 591 11.64 -10.55 -25.02
C SER A 591 12.28 -11.86 -25.48
N VAL A 592 11.77 -12.99 -25.00
CA VAL A 592 12.23 -14.31 -25.42
C VAL A 592 11.38 -14.78 -26.60
N ARG A 593 12.01 -15.38 -27.62
CA ARG A 593 11.34 -15.74 -28.89
C ARG A 593 10.23 -16.78 -28.74
N THR A 594 10.36 -17.68 -27.79
CA THR A 594 9.47 -18.83 -27.57
C THR A 594 8.41 -18.58 -26.50
N ASP A 595 8.49 -17.45 -25.77
CA ASP A 595 7.63 -17.15 -24.63
C ASP A 595 6.84 -15.86 -24.87
N GLY A 596 5.59 -15.82 -24.41
CA GLY A 596 4.76 -14.61 -24.38
C GLY A 596 5.15 -13.62 -23.26
N THR A 597 6.27 -13.86 -22.58
CA THR A 597 6.75 -13.04 -21.47
C THR A 597 7.68 -11.93 -21.97
N VAL A 598 7.47 -10.72 -21.47
CA VAL A 598 8.33 -9.55 -21.71
C VAL A 598 8.72 -8.97 -20.37
N ILE A 599 10.00 -8.66 -20.20
CA ILE A 599 10.53 -8.03 -18.98
C ILE A 599 11.02 -6.63 -19.32
N ILE A 600 10.50 -5.65 -18.60
CA ILE A 600 10.84 -4.24 -18.74
C ILE A 600 11.70 -3.86 -17.55
N HIS A 601 12.97 -3.56 -17.77
CA HIS A 601 13.86 -3.03 -16.75
C HIS A 601 13.74 -1.51 -16.70
N ALA A 602 13.23 -0.98 -15.57
CA ALA A 602 12.94 0.44 -15.40
C ALA A 602 13.20 0.89 -13.97
N CYS A 603 14.15 1.80 -13.79
CA CYS A 603 14.57 2.33 -12.48
C CYS A 603 13.63 3.46 -12.01
N PHE A 604 12.32 3.20 -11.85
CA PHE A 604 11.34 4.23 -11.51
C PHE A 604 10.72 4.07 -10.12
N GLY A 605 11.12 3.04 -9.38
CA GLY A 605 10.60 2.76 -8.05
C GLY A 605 9.28 1.99 -8.05
N THR A 606 8.88 1.55 -6.86
CA THR A 606 7.81 0.56 -6.69
C THR A 606 6.46 1.04 -7.22
N LYS A 607 6.03 2.25 -6.85
CA LYS A 607 4.68 2.75 -7.15
C LYS A 607 4.50 3.13 -8.63
N ILE A 608 5.52 3.72 -9.24
CA ILE A 608 5.49 4.08 -10.67
C ILE A 608 5.50 2.81 -11.51
N ASN A 609 6.37 1.85 -11.21
CA ASN A 609 6.40 0.58 -11.92
C ASN A 609 5.09 -0.21 -11.78
N ALA A 610 4.46 -0.20 -10.58
CA ALA A 610 3.15 -0.82 -10.39
C ALA A 610 2.05 -0.13 -11.20
N THR A 611 2.08 1.19 -11.32
CA THR A 611 1.14 1.97 -12.15
C THR A 611 1.33 1.64 -13.64
N LEU A 612 2.57 1.65 -14.13
CA LEU A 612 2.91 1.28 -15.50
C LEU A 612 2.52 -0.17 -15.81
N ALA A 613 2.80 -1.09 -14.90
CA ALA A 613 2.45 -2.51 -15.04
C ALA A 613 0.94 -2.70 -15.20
N THR A 614 0.14 -2.04 -14.35
CA THR A 614 -1.32 -2.11 -14.40
C THR A 614 -1.87 -1.49 -15.69
N MET A 615 -1.38 -0.32 -16.07
CA MET A 615 -1.73 0.37 -17.31
C MET A 615 -1.40 -0.47 -18.54
N LEU A 616 -0.15 -0.96 -18.65
CA LEU A 616 0.30 -1.75 -19.79
C LEU A 616 -0.45 -3.09 -19.90
N SER A 617 -0.67 -3.75 -18.78
CA SER A 617 -1.48 -4.98 -18.72
C SER A 617 -2.87 -4.75 -19.31
N SER A 618 -3.54 -3.69 -18.93
CA SER A 618 -4.89 -3.34 -19.41
C SER A 618 -4.91 -3.00 -20.90
N LEU A 619 -4.08 -2.06 -21.30
CA LEU A 619 -4.06 -1.57 -22.69
C LEU A 619 -3.62 -2.68 -23.68
N LEU A 620 -2.58 -3.45 -23.32
CA LEU A 620 -2.13 -4.56 -24.16
C LEU A 620 -3.15 -5.70 -24.21
N SER A 621 -3.83 -6.01 -23.10
CA SER A 621 -4.92 -7.01 -23.12
C SER A 621 -6.02 -6.59 -24.07
N SER A 622 -6.40 -5.32 -24.07
CA SER A 622 -7.41 -4.78 -24.97
C SER A 622 -6.96 -4.80 -26.44
N THR A 623 -5.69 -4.48 -26.69
CA THR A 623 -5.11 -4.46 -28.05
C THR A 623 -4.91 -5.86 -28.61
N LEU A 624 -4.42 -6.79 -27.79
CA LEU A 624 -4.10 -8.17 -28.24
C LEU A 624 -5.31 -9.11 -28.23
N GLY A 625 -6.33 -8.83 -27.42
CA GLY A 625 -7.48 -9.72 -27.20
C GLY A 625 -7.17 -10.92 -26.32
N TYR A 626 -6.04 -10.90 -25.62
CA TYR A 626 -5.62 -11.91 -24.66
C TYR A 626 -5.32 -11.23 -23.32
N ILE A 627 -5.48 -11.97 -22.22
CA ILE A 627 -5.06 -11.47 -20.92
C ILE A 627 -3.54 -11.32 -20.91
N VAL A 628 -3.09 -10.11 -20.57
CA VAL A 628 -1.70 -9.81 -20.23
C VAL A 628 -1.62 -9.69 -18.73
N GLU A 629 -0.97 -10.64 -18.08
CA GLU A 629 -0.69 -10.58 -16.64
C GLU A 629 0.50 -9.66 -16.39
N SER A 630 0.49 -8.92 -15.29
CA SER A 630 1.61 -8.06 -14.92
C SER A 630 2.08 -8.28 -13.50
N ARG A 631 3.40 -8.12 -13.30
CA ARG A 631 4.07 -8.06 -11.99
C ARG A 631 5.11 -6.96 -12.03
N SER A 632 5.42 -6.37 -10.90
CA SER A 632 6.45 -5.35 -10.84
C SER A 632 7.16 -5.33 -9.49
N ASP A 633 8.40 -4.88 -9.51
CA ASP A 633 9.18 -4.45 -8.36
C ASP A 633 9.69 -3.01 -8.59
N ALA A 634 10.64 -2.56 -7.79
CA ALA A 634 11.18 -1.21 -7.91
C ALA A 634 11.97 -0.96 -9.22
N TYR A 635 12.41 -2.02 -9.89
CA TYR A 635 13.37 -1.98 -11.00
C TYR A 635 12.90 -2.71 -12.23
N ARG A 636 11.78 -3.46 -12.16
CA ARG A 636 11.30 -4.32 -13.26
C ARG A 636 9.79 -4.38 -13.32
N ILE A 637 9.29 -4.63 -14.54
CA ILE A 637 7.91 -4.99 -14.82
C ILE A 637 7.94 -6.24 -15.70
N VAL A 638 7.23 -7.30 -15.31
CA VAL A 638 7.03 -8.51 -16.10
C VAL A 638 5.62 -8.50 -16.65
N LEU A 639 5.49 -8.66 -17.95
CA LEU A 639 4.22 -8.85 -18.64
C LEU A 639 4.21 -10.26 -19.24
N THR A 640 3.20 -11.05 -18.94
CA THR A 640 3.05 -12.43 -19.43
C THR A 640 1.74 -12.56 -20.18
N SER A 641 1.79 -13.09 -21.40
CA SER A 641 0.63 -13.29 -22.28
C SER A 641 0.73 -14.65 -22.97
N ASN A 642 -0.43 -15.21 -23.38
CA ASN A 642 -0.48 -16.38 -24.24
C ASN A 642 -0.11 -16.07 -25.71
N ALA A 643 -0.01 -14.80 -26.07
CA ALA A 643 0.42 -14.32 -27.37
C ALA A 643 1.69 -13.48 -27.24
N ARG A 644 2.56 -13.55 -28.24
CA ARG A 644 3.79 -12.77 -28.26
C ARG A 644 3.49 -11.28 -28.31
N ILE A 645 4.08 -10.53 -27.37
CA ILE A 645 4.04 -9.06 -27.37
C ILE A 645 5.15 -8.56 -28.28
N HIS A 646 4.79 -7.94 -29.41
CA HIS A 646 5.74 -7.39 -30.38
C HIS A 646 6.12 -5.94 -30.03
N LYS A 647 7.40 -5.57 -30.29
CA LYS A 647 7.92 -4.22 -30.09
C LYS A 647 7.00 -3.13 -30.65
N LYS A 648 6.50 -3.32 -31.90
CA LYS A 648 5.64 -2.33 -32.55
C LYS A 648 4.36 -2.06 -31.76
N ILE A 649 3.64 -3.11 -31.36
CA ILE A 649 2.39 -2.98 -30.58
C ILE A 649 2.67 -2.35 -29.23
N PHE A 650 3.74 -2.77 -28.55
CA PHE A 650 4.12 -2.22 -27.25
C PHE A 650 4.39 -0.71 -27.32
N VAL A 651 5.19 -0.27 -28.31
CA VAL A 651 5.54 1.16 -28.48
C VAL A 651 4.31 1.98 -28.90
N GLU A 652 3.49 1.46 -29.83
CA GLU A 652 2.23 2.11 -30.21
C GLU A 652 1.31 2.32 -29.01
N THR A 653 1.14 1.29 -28.17
CA THR A 653 0.34 1.37 -26.92
C THR A 653 0.89 2.41 -25.94
N LEU A 654 2.21 2.49 -25.78
CA LEU A 654 2.84 3.43 -24.87
C LEU A 654 2.72 4.91 -25.34
N MET A 655 2.69 5.13 -26.67
CA MET A 655 2.61 6.46 -27.29
C MET A 655 1.18 6.96 -27.45
N GLU A 656 0.17 6.13 -27.26
CA GLU A 656 -1.23 6.51 -27.38
C GLU A 656 -1.62 7.57 -26.32
N LYS A 657 -2.59 8.43 -26.66
CA LYS A 657 -3.15 9.41 -25.73
C LYS A 657 -4.32 8.78 -24.98
N PHE A 658 -4.24 8.76 -23.69
CA PHE A 658 -5.30 8.26 -22.78
C PHE A 658 -5.27 9.03 -21.46
N ASP A 659 -6.36 8.97 -20.71
CA ASP A 659 -6.40 9.42 -19.32
C ASP A 659 -5.89 8.28 -18.41
N LEU A 660 -4.72 8.49 -17.81
CA LEU A 660 -4.07 7.49 -16.97
C LEU A 660 -4.92 7.10 -15.76
N SER A 661 -5.61 8.07 -15.15
CA SER A 661 -6.47 7.82 -13.98
C SER A 661 -7.63 6.90 -14.34
N ASN A 662 -8.28 7.17 -15.47
CA ASN A 662 -9.39 6.36 -15.95
C ASN A 662 -8.95 4.96 -16.34
N VAL A 663 -7.83 4.82 -17.05
CA VAL A 663 -7.29 3.50 -17.45
C VAL A 663 -6.95 2.66 -16.22
N VAL A 664 -6.24 3.23 -15.24
CA VAL A 664 -5.87 2.50 -14.02
C VAL A 664 -7.11 2.16 -13.19
N SER A 665 -8.06 3.09 -13.04
CA SER A 665 -9.32 2.85 -12.32
C SER A 665 -10.13 1.72 -12.96
N ALA A 666 -10.28 1.75 -14.29
CA ALA A 666 -10.97 0.71 -15.05
C ALA A 666 -10.28 -0.65 -14.93
N SER A 667 -8.94 -0.67 -14.94
CA SER A 667 -8.13 -1.89 -14.79
C SER A 667 -8.30 -2.54 -13.42
N LEU A 668 -8.53 -1.74 -12.40
CA LEU A 668 -8.71 -2.22 -11.03
C LEU A 668 -10.11 -2.77 -10.78
N THR A 669 -11.11 -2.38 -11.57
CA THR A 669 -12.51 -2.78 -11.41
C THR A 669 -12.67 -4.31 -11.38
N GLY A 670 -13.33 -4.84 -10.34
CA GLY A 670 -13.55 -6.28 -10.14
C GLY A 670 -12.30 -7.10 -9.83
N THR A 671 -11.14 -6.48 -9.64
CA THR A 671 -9.95 -7.18 -9.17
C THR A 671 -10.07 -7.56 -7.69
N HIS A 672 -9.34 -8.62 -7.28
CA HIS A 672 -9.29 -9.04 -5.88
C HIS A 672 -8.87 -7.90 -4.93
N ASN A 673 -7.96 -7.05 -5.38
CA ASN A 673 -7.48 -5.92 -4.57
C ASN A 673 -8.60 -4.90 -4.28
N VAL A 674 -9.39 -4.55 -5.28
CA VAL A 674 -10.51 -3.59 -5.11
C VAL A 674 -11.63 -4.23 -4.31
N ASN A 675 -11.99 -5.49 -4.59
CA ASN A 675 -13.05 -6.18 -3.85
C ASN A 675 -12.73 -6.29 -2.36
N TRP A 676 -11.49 -6.67 -2.03
CA TRP A 676 -11.01 -6.69 -0.66
C TRP A 676 -11.02 -5.30 -0.01
N ARG A 677 -10.48 -4.28 -0.70
CA ARG A 677 -10.44 -2.92 -0.15
C ARG A 677 -11.85 -2.35 0.03
N THR A 678 -12.75 -2.57 -0.94
CA THR A 678 -14.16 -2.18 -0.82
C THR A 678 -14.84 -2.84 0.39
N TRP A 679 -14.56 -4.13 0.63
CA TRP A 679 -15.07 -4.82 1.81
C TRP A 679 -14.53 -4.19 3.11
N CYS A 680 -13.23 -3.87 3.18
CA CYS A 680 -12.64 -3.18 4.33
C CYS A 680 -13.28 -1.81 4.57
N VAL A 681 -13.45 -1.01 3.53
CA VAL A 681 -14.09 0.32 3.62
C VAL A 681 -15.58 0.21 3.95
N ALA A 682 -16.32 -0.73 3.35
CA ALA A 682 -17.72 -0.99 3.69
C ALA A 682 -17.89 -1.37 5.17
N LYS A 683 -16.93 -2.08 5.74
CA LYS A 683 -16.86 -2.37 7.18
C LYS A 683 -16.68 -1.10 8.01
N LYS A 684 -15.75 -0.20 7.59
CA LYS A 684 -15.53 1.10 8.25
C LYS A 684 -16.75 2.04 8.15
N PHE A 685 -17.52 1.94 7.05
CA PHE A 685 -18.80 2.64 6.92
C PHE A 685 -19.96 1.99 7.69
N GLY A 686 -19.75 0.83 8.30
CA GLY A 686 -20.78 0.12 9.06
C GLY A 686 -21.82 -0.64 8.20
N VAL A 687 -21.58 -0.75 6.89
CA VAL A 687 -22.40 -1.56 5.96
C VAL A 687 -22.16 -3.04 6.18
N VAL A 688 -20.93 -3.43 6.49
CA VAL A 688 -20.54 -4.78 6.83
C VAL A 688 -20.30 -4.88 8.34
N GLY A 689 -20.88 -5.88 9.00
CA GLY A 689 -20.75 -6.08 10.44
C GLY A 689 -19.31 -6.44 10.86
N ARG A 690 -18.91 -6.06 12.08
CA ARG A 690 -17.53 -6.21 12.58
C ARG A 690 -17.02 -7.67 12.53
N GLY A 691 -17.85 -8.65 12.82
CA GLY A 691 -17.52 -10.08 12.83
C GLY A 691 -17.65 -10.77 11.48
N ALA A 692 -17.99 -10.07 10.41
CA ALA A 692 -18.15 -10.66 9.09
C ALA A 692 -16.82 -11.20 8.55
N ILE A 693 -16.87 -12.38 7.95
CA ILE A 693 -15.75 -13.03 7.28
C ILE A 693 -15.77 -12.60 5.82
N TYR A 694 -14.60 -12.27 5.29
CA TYR A 694 -14.44 -11.94 3.88
C TYR A 694 -14.52 -13.19 3.02
N ASP A 695 -15.31 -13.14 1.97
CA ASP A 695 -15.26 -14.03 0.85
C ASP A 695 -15.27 -13.24 -0.47
N ARG A 696 -14.74 -13.85 -1.51
CA ARG A 696 -14.58 -13.20 -2.83
C ARG A 696 -15.90 -12.75 -3.45
N LYS A 697 -16.99 -13.52 -3.28
CA LYS A 697 -18.30 -13.21 -3.86
C LYS A 697 -18.92 -12.00 -3.17
N THR A 698 -18.87 -11.96 -1.84
CA THR A 698 -19.34 -10.82 -1.04
C THR A 698 -18.54 -9.55 -1.36
N GLY A 699 -17.20 -9.65 -1.51
CA GLY A 699 -16.38 -8.50 -1.92
C GLY A 699 -16.77 -7.96 -3.29
N HIS A 700 -17.01 -8.82 -4.27
CA HIS A 700 -17.48 -8.44 -5.60
C HIS A 700 -18.90 -7.83 -5.56
N PHE A 701 -19.83 -8.45 -4.84
CA PHE A 701 -21.19 -7.93 -4.67
C PHE A 701 -21.20 -6.52 -4.05
N LEU A 702 -20.38 -6.28 -3.02
CA LEU A 702 -20.26 -4.96 -2.40
C LEU A 702 -19.71 -3.93 -3.39
N TYR A 703 -18.71 -4.30 -4.17
CA TYR A 703 -18.17 -3.42 -5.20
C TYR A 703 -19.28 -3.02 -6.20
N GLU A 704 -19.99 -3.97 -6.79
CA GLU A 704 -21.05 -3.71 -7.76
C GLU A 704 -22.18 -2.84 -7.18
N ARG A 705 -22.59 -3.12 -5.95
CA ARG A 705 -23.70 -2.39 -5.30
C ARG A 705 -23.36 -0.94 -4.95
N TYR A 706 -22.09 -0.68 -4.59
CA TYR A 706 -21.63 0.63 -4.10
C TYR A 706 -20.71 1.36 -5.08
N GLN A 707 -20.72 1.01 -6.36
CA GLN A 707 -19.79 1.46 -7.41
C GLN A 707 -19.61 2.99 -7.47
N ASN A 708 -20.71 3.75 -7.42
CA ASN A 708 -20.67 5.22 -7.53
C ASN A 708 -20.79 5.94 -6.18
N THR A 709 -20.51 5.25 -5.09
CA THR A 709 -20.67 5.79 -3.73
C THR A 709 -19.32 6.15 -3.11
N PRO A 710 -19.31 6.93 -2.02
CA PRO A 710 -18.12 7.19 -1.21
C PRO A 710 -17.36 5.93 -0.78
N ILE A 711 -18.00 4.78 -0.63
CA ILE A 711 -17.37 3.52 -0.21
C ILE A 711 -16.36 3.03 -1.26
N VAL A 712 -16.77 2.92 -2.52
CA VAL A 712 -15.86 2.48 -3.59
C VAL A 712 -14.86 3.57 -3.94
N ARG A 713 -15.28 4.84 -3.90
CA ARG A 713 -14.39 5.99 -4.11
C ARG A 713 -13.24 6.00 -3.10
N GLU A 714 -13.53 5.74 -1.83
CA GLU A 714 -12.52 5.62 -0.77
C GLU A 714 -11.63 4.40 -0.96
N ALA A 715 -12.20 3.24 -1.30
CA ALA A 715 -11.44 2.02 -1.57
C ALA A 715 -10.41 2.21 -2.69
N LEU A 716 -10.78 2.91 -3.76
CA LEU A 716 -9.87 3.28 -4.85
C LEU A 716 -8.83 4.31 -4.38
N ARG A 717 -9.22 5.33 -3.60
CA ARG A 717 -8.31 6.35 -3.05
C ARG A 717 -7.22 5.71 -2.17
N GLU A 718 -7.60 4.80 -1.27
CA GLU A 718 -6.65 4.03 -0.46
C GLU A 718 -5.68 3.23 -1.35
N LEU A 719 -6.18 2.53 -2.38
CA LEU A 719 -5.34 1.79 -3.31
C LEU A 719 -4.38 2.68 -4.08
N PHE A 720 -4.84 3.84 -4.55
CA PHE A 720 -3.98 4.81 -5.22
C PHE A 720 -2.92 5.36 -4.28
N HIS A 721 -3.29 5.69 -3.05
CA HIS A 721 -2.33 6.17 -2.05
C HIS A 721 -1.26 5.12 -1.73
N ASP A 722 -1.66 3.87 -1.51
CA ASP A 722 -0.77 2.80 -1.04
C ASP A 722 0.13 2.24 -2.15
N LYS A 723 -0.43 2.00 -3.35
CA LYS A 723 0.20 1.16 -4.38
C LYS A 723 0.60 1.88 -5.66
N PHE A 724 0.04 3.06 -5.95
CA PHE A 724 0.23 3.73 -7.23
C PHE A 724 0.78 5.15 -7.10
N ASP A 725 1.41 5.62 -8.16
CA ASP A 725 1.84 7.02 -8.32
C ASP A 725 1.46 7.53 -9.72
N LEU A 726 0.23 8.02 -9.85
CA LEU A 726 -0.27 8.56 -11.11
C LEU A 726 0.52 9.77 -11.59
N PRO A 727 0.76 10.82 -10.76
CA PRO A 727 1.52 12.00 -11.21
C PRO A 727 2.95 11.67 -11.61
N GLY A 728 3.61 10.77 -10.87
CA GLY A 728 4.95 10.29 -11.19
C GLY A 728 4.98 9.54 -12.53
N THR A 729 3.98 8.67 -12.75
CA THR A 729 3.86 7.90 -13.99
C THR A 729 3.58 8.80 -15.19
N ASP A 730 2.70 9.79 -15.06
CA ASP A 730 2.41 10.75 -16.14
C ASP A 730 3.66 11.54 -16.56
N ARG A 731 4.48 11.97 -15.59
CA ARG A 731 5.79 12.58 -15.87
C ARG A 731 6.72 11.64 -16.64
N ILE A 732 6.78 10.35 -16.27
CA ILE A 732 7.62 9.37 -16.98
C ILE A 732 7.11 9.14 -18.40
N LEU A 733 5.81 8.98 -18.61
CA LEU A 733 5.20 8.83 -19.93
C LEU A 733 5.49 10.06 -20.81
N THR A 734 5.42 11.25 -20.24
CA THR A 734 5.78 12.51 -20.94
C THR A 734 7.26 12.51 -21.35
N ARG A 735 8.18 12.13 -20.46
CA ARG A 735 9.62 12.04 -20.76
C ARG A 735 9.94 11.00 -21.83
N ILE A 736 9.21 9.87 -21.83
CA ILE A 736 9.33 8.85 -22.90
C ILE A 736 8.86 9.43 -24.24
N LYS A 737 7.71 10.11 -24.27
CA LYS A 737 7.17 10.75 -25.48
C LYS A 737 8.08 11.84 -26.03
N ASN A 738 8.79 12.55 -25.17
CA ASN A 738 9.79 13.56 -25.53
C ASN A 738 11.16 12.99 -25.92
N ASN A 739 11.34 11.67 -25.95
CA ASN A 739 12.61 10.98 -26.17
C ASN A 739 13.72 11.33 -25.14
N GLU A 740 13.36 11.76 -23.94
CA GLU A 740 14.29 11.96 -22.83
C GLU A 740 14.68 10.63 -22.16
N ILE A 741 13.84 9.61 -22.32
CA ILE A 741 14.07 8.24 -21.88
C ILE A 741 14.08 7.36 -23.13
N GLN A 742 15.16 6.62 -23.33
CA GLN A 742 15.33 5.70 -24.44
C GLN A 742 14.75 4.32 -24.12
N ILE A 743 14.20 3.65 -25.15
CA ILE A 743 13.69 2.27 -25.03
C ILE A 743 14.51 1.38 -25.95
N GLU A 744 15.25 0.46 -25.35
CA GLU A 744 15.98 -0.57 -26.04
C GLU A 744 15.25 -1.91 -25.95
N TRP A 745 15.06 -2.55 -27.09
CA TRP A 745 14.37 -3.85 -27.18
C TRP A 745 15.35 -4.94 -27.58
N ILE A 746 15.49 -5.92 -26.70
CA ILE A 746 16.39 -7.07 -26.88
C ILE A 746 15.56 -8.32 -27.12
N ASN A 747 15.81 -9.02 -28.22
CA ASN A 747 15.30 -10.36 -28.45
C ASN A 747 16.39 -11.35 -28.04
N ALA A 748 16.19 -12.09 -26.98
CA ALA A 748 17.14 -13.03 -26.40
C ALA A 748 16.63 -14.48 -26.50
N ASP A 749 17.53 -15.44 -26.36
CA ASP A 749 17.17 -16.86 -26.28
C ASP A 749 16.79 -17.28 -24.84
N GLY A 750 17.07 -16.42 -23.84
CA GLY A 750 16.71 -16.58 -22.43
C GLY A 750 16.77 -15.24 -21.70
N PHE A 751 16.14 -15.16 -20.55
CA PHE A 751 16.16 -13.96 -19.71
C PHE A 751 17.51 -13.81 -18.98
N SER A 752 17.91 -12.56 -18.76
CA SER A 752 19.13 -12.24 -18.02
C SER A 752 18.99 -12.55 -16.52
N LYS A 753 20.13 -12.62 -15.81
CA LYS A 753 20.16 -12.74 -14.35
C LYS A 753 19.51 -11.55 -13.65
N LEU A 754 19.46 -10.36 -14.27
CA LEU A 754 18.72 -9.21 -13.75
C LEU A 754 17.20 -9.46 -13.70
N ALA A 755 16.68 -10.35 -14.52
CA ALA A 755 15.27 -10.72 -14.57
C ALA A 755 14.87 -11.74 -13.51
N GLU A 756 15.82 -12.60 -13.07
CA GLU A 756 15.56 -13.73 -12.15
C GLU A 756 14.77 -13.35 -10.87
N PRO A 757 15.06 -12.23 -10.15
CA PRO A 757 14.37 -11.94 -8.91
C PRO A 757 12.84 -11.83 -9.04
N LEU A 758 12.33 -11.46 -10.21
CA LEU A 758 10.89 -11.33 -10.43
C LEU A 758 10.28 -12.57 -11.13
N LEU A 759 11.10 -13.41 -11.75
CA LEU A 759 10.67 -14.67 -12.38
C LEU A 759 10.45 -15.78 -11.34
N ASP A 760 11.28 -15.83 -10.29
CA ASP A 760 11.23 -16.87 -9.25
C ASP A 760 10.06 -16.72 -8.27
N HIS A 761 9.44 -15.56 -8.19
CA HIS A 761 8.30 -15.32 -7.31
C HIS A 761 6.98 -15.74 -7.94
N THR A 762 6.44 -16.86 -7.52
CA THR A 762 5.19 -17.50 -8.01
C THR A 762 3.89 -16.86 -7.52
N THR A 763 3.88 -15.58 -7.14
CA THR A 763 2.66 -14.86 -6.81
C THR A 763 2.06 -14.20 -8.05
N LYS A 764 1.10 -14.85 -8.67
CA LYS A 764 0.33 -14.27 -9.78
C LYS A 764 -0.68 -13.26 -9.26
N TYR A 765 -0.43 -11.98 -9.50
CA TYR A 765 -1.45 -10.94 -9.38
C TYR A 765 -2.20 -10.85 -10.71
N TYR A 766 -3.43 -11.36 -10.74
CA TYR A 766 -4.31 -11.14 -11.88
C TYR A 766 -4.89 -9.74 -11.81
N SER A 767 -4.42 -8.84 -12.64
CA SER A 767 -5.14 -7.63 -12.98
C SER A 767 -5.81 -7.85 -14.34
N SER A 768 -7.08 -8.25 -14.33
CA SER A 768 -7.90 -8.28 -15.53
C SER A 768 -8.87 -7.10 -15.45
N PRO A 769 -8.91 -6.23 -16.44
CA PRO A 769 -9.83 -5.08 -16.42
C PRO A 769 -11.28 -5.57 -16.39
N ALA A 770 -12.08 -5.05 -15.49
CA ALA A 770 -13.46 -5.48 -15.27
C ALA A 770 -14.50 -4.53 -15.88
N SER A 771 -14.17 -3.26 -16.03
CA SER A 771 -15.00 -2.27 -16.72
C SER A 771 -14.25 -1.68 -17.90
N ILE A 772 -15.00 -1.18 -18.87
CA ILE A 772 -14.46 -0.68 -20.12
C ILE A 772 -14.54 0.83 -20.12
N ASP A 773 -13.39 1.48 -20.06
CA ASP A 773 -13.25 2.88 -20.39
C ASP A 773 -13.30 3.08 -21.91
N LYS A 774 -13.68 4.27 -22.37
CA LYS A 774 -13.79 4.63 -23.77
C LYS A 774 -12.51 4.33 -24.56
N ALA A 775 -11.32 4.56 -23.96
CA ALA A 775 -10.03 4.25 -24.57
C ALA A 775 -9.84 2.73 -24.82
N ILE A 776 -10.30 1.89 -23.89
CA ILE A 776 -10.24 0.43 -24.02
C ILE A 776 -11.20 -0.05 -25.11
N LEU A 777 -12.42 0.52 -25.16
CA LEU A 777 -13.39 0.24 -26.24
C LEU A 777 -12.82 0.58 -27.60
N ASP A 778 -12.17 1.73 -27.77
CA ASP A 778 -11.55 2.16 -29.02
C ASP A 778 -10.43 1.19 -29.46
N LEU A 779 -9.62 0.69 -28.53
CA LEU A 779 -8.61 -0.33 -28.82
C LEU A 779 -9.22 -1.66 -29.28
N VAL A 780 -10.26 -2.14 -28.59
CA VAL A 780 -11.00 -3.34 -28.95
C VAL A 780 -11.61 -3.18 -30.34
N LYS A 781 -12.25 -2.04 -30.61
CA LYS A 781 -12.84 -1.70 -31.94
C LYS A 781 -11.80 -1.74 -33.04
N LYS A 782 -10.66 -1.04 -32.86
CA LYS A 782 -9.54 -1.03 -33.82
C LYS A 782 -9.02 -2.44 -34.12
N ARG A 783 -8.85 -3.28 -33.08
CA ARG A 783 -8.37 -4.66 -33.23
C ARG A 783 -9.36 -5.53 -34.00
N LEU A 784 -10.64 -5.51 -33.62
CA LEU A 784 -11.67 -6.32 -34.26
C LEU A 784 -11.84 -5.96 -35.73
N LEU A 785 -11.79 -4.66 -36.08
CA LEU A 785 -11.87 -4.20 -37.48
C LEU A 785 -10.68 -4.61 -38.33
N LYS A 786 -9.48 -4.77 -37.75
CA LYS A 786 -8.26 -5.25 -38.43
C LYS A 786 -8.12 -6.77 -38.50
N THR A 787 -9.03 -7.53 -37.89
CA THR A 787 -8.97 -9.01 -37.88
C THR A 787 -9.14 -9.56 -39.30
N LYS A 788 -8.26 -10.52 -39.68
CA LYS A 788 -8.29 -11.19 -41.00
C LYS A 788 -9.20 -12.38 -41.00
N HIS A 789 -10.07 -12.45 -41.97
CA HIS A 789 -11.05 -13.51 -42.15
C HIS A 789 -10.94 -14.17 -43.52
N ARG A 790 -11.42 -15.41 -43.58
CA ARG A 790 -11.76 -16.10 -44.81
C ARG A 790 -13.28 -16.27 -44.85
N LEU A 791 -13.95 -15.54 -45.71
CA LEU A 791 -15.36 -15.67 -45.99
C LEU A 791 -15.56 -16.79 -47.05
N ILE A 792 -16.52 -17.68 -46.84
CA ILE A 792 -16.75 -18.86 -47.69
C ILE A 792 -18.25 -19.01 -47.90
N CYS A 793 -18.66 -19.35 -49.15
CA CYS A 793 -20.05 -19.72 -49.37
C CYS A 793 -20.35 -21.09 -48.73
N ALA A 794 -21.18 -21.12 -47.68
CA ALA A 794 -21.57 -22.34 -46.97
C ALA A 794 -22.45 -23.29 -47.83
N ARG A 795 -23.05 -22.78 -48.91
CA ARG A 795 -23.90 -23.56 -49.83
C ARG A 795 -23.10 -24.37 -50.86
N CYS A 796 -22.16 -23.72 -51.56
CA CYS A 796 -21.44 -24.37 -52.65
C CYS A 796 -19.92 -24.54 -52.44
N GLY A 797 -19.30 -23.81 -51.48
CA GLY A 797 -17.86 -23.83 -51.22
C GLY A 797 -16.96 -23.33 -52.34
N LYS A 798 -17.54 -22.85 -53.47
CA LYS A 798 -16.74 -22.38 -54.64
C LYS A 798 -16.29 -20.93 -54.51
N TRP A 799 -17.02 -20.12 -53.76
CA TRP A 799 -16.65 -18.72 -53.51
C TRP A 799 -15.97 -18.62 -52.16
N GLN A 800 -14.83 -17.95 -52.16
CA GLN A 800 -14.10 -17.56 -50.96
C GLN A 800 -13.46 -16.20 -51.16
N LEU A 801 -13.35 -15.44 -50.08
CA LEU A 801 -12.72 -14.12 -50.05
C LEU A 801 -11.90 -13.99 -48.79
N ALA A 802 -10.63 -13.65 -48.95
CA ALA A 802 -9.77 -13.26 -47.82
C ALA A 802 -9.84 -11.73 -47.66
N THR A 803 -10.23 -11.24 -46.49
CA THR A 803 -10.45 -9.82 -46.25
C THR A 803 -10.23 -9.49 -44.77
N ILE A 804 -10.12 -8.23 -44.44
CA ILE A 804 -10.19 -7.75 -43.05
C ILE A 804 -11.63 -7.38 -42.71
N THR A 805 -11.98 -7.43 -41.42
CA THR A 805 -13.33 -7.13 -40.94
C THR A 805 -13.85 -5.78 -41.42
N GLU A 806 -12.99 -4.76 -41.45
CA GLU A 806 -13.33 -3.40 -41.85
C GLU A 806 -13.83 -3.32 -43.28
N GLU A 807 -13.27 -4.13 -44.20
CA GLU A 807 -13.58 -4.16 -45.63
C GLU A 807 -14.78 -5.04 -45.98
N VAL A 808 -15.35 -5.72 -44.99
CA VAL A 808 -16.52 -6.58 -45.21
C VAL A 808 -17.73 -5.74 -45.59
N LYS A 809 -18.36 -6.07 -46.72
CA LYS A 809 -19.55 -5.38 -47.23
C LYS A 809 -20.81 -5.82 -46.47
N GLU A 810 -21.78 -4.94 -46.33
CA GLU A 810 -23.07 -5.24 -45.68
C GLU A 810 -23.83 -6.38 -46.35
N ASN A 811 -23.89 -6.36 -47.69
CA ASN A 811 -24.60 -7.36 -48.46
C ASN A 811 -23.63 -8.39 -49.09
N LEU A 812 -23.45 -9.50 -48.41
CA LEU A 812 -22.62 -10.61 -48.90
C LEU A 812 -23.44 -11.64 -49.69
N PHE A 813 -23.00 -11.98 -50.85
CA PHE A 813 -23.57 -13.07 -51.67
C PHE A 813 -22.49 -13.80 -52.49
N CYS A 814 -22.75 -15.04 -52.77
CA CYS A 814 -21.87 -15.87 -53.57
C CYS A 814 -21.99 -15.52 -55.07
N LYS A 815 -20.87 -15.20 -55.72
CA LYS A 815 -20.85 -14.88 -57.15
C LYS A 815 -21.21 -16.09 -58.04
N TYR A 816 -21.04 -17.33 -57.56
CA TYR A 816 -21.30 -18.56 -58.32
C TYR A 816 -22.74 -19.09 -58.15
N CYS A 817 -23.22 -19.28 -56.93
CA CYS A 817 -24.56 -19.83 -56.71
C CYS A 817 -25.63 -18.81 -56.26
N LYS A 818 -25.27 -17.50 -56.25
CA LYS A 818 -26.12 -16.38 -55.83
C LYS A 818 -26.72 -16.49 -54.41
N GLY A 819 -26.32 -17.53 -53.63
CA GLY A 819 -26.76 -17.73 -52.24
C GLY A 819 -26.18 -16.70 -51.31
N ARG A 820 -26.93 -16.31 -50.24
CA ARG A 820 -26.53 -15.37 -49.20
C ARG A 820 -25.87 -16.05 -47.98
N GLN A 821 -25.83 -17.36 -47.94
CA GLN A 821 -25.27 -18.16 -46.86
C GLN A 821 -23.74 -18.11 -46.93
N ILE A 822 -23.15 -17.04 -46.37
CA ILE A 822 -21.72 -16.84 -46.31
C ILE A 822 -21.27 -17.08 -44.86
N THR A 823 -20.34 -17.98 -44.66
CA THR A 823 -19.72 -18.25 -43.35
C THR A 823 -18.34 -17.58 -43.23
N THR A 824 -17.87 -17.38 -42.04
CA THR A 824 -16.52 -16.87 -41.76
C THR A 824 -15.71 -17.90 -40.97
N THR A 825 -14.39 -17.90 -41.20
CA THR A 825 -13.42 -18.69 -40.43
C THR A 825 -12.08 -17.97 -40.38
N PHE A 826 -11.18 -18.43 -39.52
CA PHE A 826 -9.82 -17.89 -39.47
C PHE A 826 -9.15 -17.92 -40.83
N TYR A 827 -8.35 -16.89 -41.11
CA TYR A 827 -7.65 -16.76 -42.40
C TYR A 827 -6.86 -18.00 -42.83
N SER A 828 -6.19 -18.66 -41.86
CA SER A 828 -5.37 -19.85 -42.10
C SER A 828 -6.16 -21.14 -42.28
N ASN A 829 -7.46 -21.18 -41.98
CA ASN A 829 -8.26 -22.41 -42.10
C ASN A 829 -8.74 -22.65 -43.53
N HIS A 830 -8.09 -23.57 -44.22
CA HIS A 830 -8.44 -24.01 -45.57
C HIS A 830 -9.31 -25.28 -45.61
N ASP A 831 -9.42 -25.99 -44.49
CA ASP A 831 -10.10 -27.29 -44.49
C ASP A 831 -11.63 -27.17 -44.51
N LEU A 832 -12.16 -26.08 -43.94
CA LEU A 832 -13.59 -25.82 -43.99
C LEU A 832 -14.12 -25.73 -45.43
N VAL A 833 -13.33 -25.19 -46.37
CA VAL A 833 -13.71 -25.15 -47.81
C VAL A 833 -13.88 -26.56 -48.37
N LYS A 834 -12.94 -27.48 -48.08
CA LYS A 834 -13.00 -28.88 -48.51
C LYS A 834 -14.23 -29.60 -47.95
N ILE A 835 -14.53 -29.35 -46.67
CA ILE A 835 -15.70 -29.96 -46.00
C ILE A 835 -17.00 -29.51 -46.65
N ILE A 836 -17.15 -28.19 -46.91
CA ILE A 836 -18.33 -27.65 -47.58
C ILE A 836 -18.48 -28.22 -49.01
N GLN A 837 -17.38 -28.30 -49.79
CA GLN A 837 -17.39 -28.87 -51.13
C GLN A 837 -17.69 -30.36 -51.11
N LYS A 838 -17.19 -31.13 -50.14
CA LYS A 838 -17.48 -32.53 -49.90
C LYS A 838 -18.98 -32.75 -49.67
N LYS A 839 -19.60 -31.90 -48.85
CA LYS A 839 -21.05 -31.93 -48.57
C LYS A 839 -21.86 -31.56 -49.81
N HIS A 840 -21.45 -30.53 -50.53
CA HIS A 840 -22.12 -30.07 -51.76
C HIS A 840 -22.12 -31.15 -52.88
N ASN A 841 -21.03 -31.94 -52.95
CA ASN A 841 -20.88 -33.04 -53.90
C ASN A 841 -21.46 -34.36 -53.34
N HIS A 842 -22.35 -34.31 -52.36
CA HIS A 842 -23.04 -35.46 -51.76
C HIS A 842 -22.11 -36.53 -51.19
N LYS A 843 -20.85 -36.22 -50.87
CA LYS A 843 -19.91 -37.15 -50.24
C LYS A 843 -20.20 -37.28 -48.76
N LYS A 844 -19.99 -38.48 -48.20
CA LYS A 844 -20.18 -38.73 -46.76
C LYS A 844 -19.15 -37.95 -45.91
N LEU A 845 -19.62 -37.21 -44.93
CA LEU A 845 -18.77 -36.49 -43.95
C LEU A 845 -18.49 -37.38 -42.74
N SER A 846 -17.31 -37.25 -42.15
CA SER A 846 -17.05 -37.81 -40.82
C SER A 846 -17.90 -37.09 -39.75
N THR A 847 -17.95 -37.64 -38.54
CA THR A 847 -18.69 -37.01 -37.41
C THR A 847 -18.17 -35.60 -37.10
N GLU A 848 -16.85 -35.44 -37.11
CA GLU A 848 -16.16 -34.17 -36.89
C GLU A 848 -16.43 -33.15 -38.00
N GLU A 849 -16.28 -33.58 -39.28
CA GLU A 849 -16.59 -32.77 -40.47
C GLU A 849 -18.05 -32.31 -40.48
N ASN A 850 -18.98 -33.18 -40.05
CA ASN A 850 -20.39 -32.81 -39.96
C ASN A 850 -20.68 -31.78 -38.86
N HIS A 851 -19.97 -31.87 -37.74
CA HIS A 851 -20.04 -30.86 -36.67
C HIS A 851 -19.53 -29.50 -37.16
N GLN A 852 -18.37 -29.48 -37.81
CA GLN A 852 -17.79 -28.26 -38.40
C GLN A 852 -18.70 -27.66 -39.48
N PHE A 853 -19.31 -28.46 -40.31
CA PHE A 853 -20.27 -28.03 -41.33
C PHE A 853 -21.52 -27.38 -40.69
N LYS A 854 -22.11 -28.02 -39.66
CA LYS A 854 -23.25 -27.47 -38.94
C LYS A 854 -22.92 -26.12 -38.26
N ARG A 855 -21.72 -26.02 -37.68
CA ARG A 855 -21.21 -24.77 -37.10
C ARG A 855 -21.07 -23.67 -38.15
N ALA A 856 -20.49 -23.99 -39.32
CA ALA A 856 -20.35 -23.07 -40.43
C ALA A 856 -21.71 -22.56 -40.92
N TRP A 857 -22.71 -23.44 -40.96
CA TRP A 857 -24.08 -23.09 -41.37
C TRP A 857 -24.77 -22.14 -40.34
N LYS A 858 -24.60 -22.38 -39.04
CA LYS A 858 -25.06 -21.48 -37.98
C LYS A 858 -24.45 -20.09 -38.15
N ILE A 859 -23.13 -20.01 -38.37
CA ILE A 859 -22.42 -18.75 -38.61
C ILE A 859 -22.96 -18.05 -39.87
N ALA A 860 -23.22 -18.78 -40.93
CA ALA A 860 -23.76 -18.26 -42.19
C ALA A 860 -25.15 -17.61 -41.95
N SER A 861 -26.01 -18.23 -41.17
CA SER A 861 -27.32 -17.66 -40.81
C SER A 861 -27.19 -16.36 -40.00
N LEU A 862 -26.20 -16.27 -39.10
CA LEU A 862 -25.94 -15.01 -38.36
C LEU A 862 -25.46 -13.92 -39.31
N ILE A 863 -24.57 -14.18 -40.22
CA ILE A 863 -24.05 -13.22 -41.19
C ILE A 863 -25.18 -12.79 -42.15
N GLU A 864 -26.04 -13.71 -42.60
CA GLU A 864 -27.20 -13.39 -43.42
C GLU A 864 -28.18 -12.42 -42.71
N THR A 865 -28.38 -12.59 -41.40
CA THR A 865 -29.33 -11.80 -40.61
C THR A 865 -28.73 -10.44 -40.15
N PHE A 866 -27.49 -10.40 -39.70
CA PHE A 866 -26.88 -9.23 -39.06
C PHE A 866 -25.73 -8.59 -39.87
N GLY A 867 -25.45 -9.10 -41.08
CA GLY A 867 -24.45 -8.52 -41.97
C GLY A 867 -23.05 -8.43 -41.39
N LYS A 868 -22.41 -7.27 -41.58
CA LYS A 868 -21.09 -6.96 -41.10
C LYS A 868 -20.94 -7.08 -39.58
N ASN A 869 -21.98 -6.71 -38.80
CA ASN A 869 -21.97 -6.80 -37.34
C ASN A 869 -21.74 -8.24 -36.85
N ALA A 870 -22.32 -9.24 -37.54
CA ALA A 870 -22.04 -10.62 -37.22
C ALA A 870 -20.57 -11.00 -37.43
N VAL A 871 -19.92 -10.49 -38.49
CA VAL A 871 -18.48 -10.71 -38.70
C VAL A 871 -17.66 -10.04 -37.62
N ILE A 872 -18.01 -8.81 -37.21
CA ILE A 872 -17.34 -8.08 -36.10
C ILE A 872 -17.42 -8.90 -34.80
N VAL A 873 -18.62 -9.36 -34.44
CA VAL A 873 -18.81 -10.14 -33.18
C VAL A 873 -18.04 -11.46 -33.23
N LEU A 874 -18.06 -12.15 -34.37
CA LEU A 874 -17.34 -13.41 -34.57
C LEU A 874 -15.82 -13.24 -34.74
N SER A 875 -15.33 -12.01 -34.84
CA SER A 875 -13.90 -11.66 -34.76
C SER A 875 -13.36 -11.74 -33.34
N GLY A 876 -14.24 -11.71 -32.34
CA GLY A 876 -13.88 -11.78 -30.93
C GLY A 876 -13.30 -13.14 -30.56
N TYR A 877 -12.27 -13.13 -29.72
CA TYR A 877 -11.55 -14.33 -29.30
C TYR A 877 -12.43 -15.25 -28.45
N GLY A 878 -12.56 -16.52 -28.90
CA GLY A 878 -13.41 -17.49 -28.20
C GLY A 878 -14.91 -17.32 -28.42
N ILE A 879 -15.34 -16.37 -29.26
CA ILE A 879 -16.76 -16.16 -29.56
C ILE A 879 -17.22 -17.09 -30.67
N GLY A 880 -18.04 -18.08 -30.30
CA GLY A 880 -18.69 -19.00 -31.22
C GLY A 880 -20.06 -18.48 -31.68
N ALA A 881 -20.73 -19.28 -32.54
CA ALA A 881 -22.04 -18.95 -33.11
C ALA A 881 -23.11 -18.66 -32.04
N ASP A 882 -23.14 -19.43 -30.97
CA ASP A 882 -24.18 -19.31 -29.93
C ASP A 882 -23.97 -18.05 -29.06
N THR A 883 -22.74 -17.77 -28.66
CA THR A 883 -22.36 -16.51 -27.94
C THR A 883 -22.57 -15.30 -28.85
N GLY A 884 -22.14 -15.40 -30.12
CA GLY A 884 -22.34 -14.36 -31.11
C GLY A 884 -23.82 -14.02 -31.34
N ALA A 885 -24.68 -15.02 -31.41
CA ALA A 885 -26.12 -14.84 -31.53
C ALA A 885 -26.71 -14.09 -30.33
N ARG A 886 -26.26 -14.39 -29.12
CA ARG A 886 -26.70 -13.70 -27.91
C ARG A 886 -26.32 -12.21 -27.90
N ILE A 887 -25.06 -11.90 -28.28
CA ILE A 887 -24.56 -10.51 -28.35
C ILE A 887 -25.36 -9.73 -29.39
N LEU A 888 -25.55 -10.31 -30.62
CA LEU A 888 -26.24 -9.65 -31.71
C LEU A 888 -27.73 -9.37 -31.41
N ARG A 889 -28.41 -10.25 -30.66
CA ARG A 889 -29.82 -10.04 -30.26
C ARG A 889 -29.99 -8.94 -29.23
N ASN A 890 -28.98 -8.73 -28.39
CA ASN A 890 -29.02 -7.73 -27.32
C ASN A 890 -28.37 -6.41 -27.74
N MET A 891 -27.98 -6.26 -28.99
CA MET A 891 -27.35 -5.06 -29.52
C MET A 891 -28.37 -3.93 -29.63
N ILE A 892 -28.16 -2.85 -28.84
CA ILE A 892 -28.94 -1.60 -28.91
C ILE A 892 -28.15 -0.57 -29.71
N ASP A 893 -26.84 -0.47 -29.46
CA ASP A 893 -25.91 0.41 -30.16
C ASP A 893 -24.54 -0.28 -30.37
N GLU A 894 -23.66 0.37 -31.15
CA GLU A 894 -22.33 -0.17 -31.43
C GLU A 894 -21.46 -0.29 -30.17
N ASP A 895 -21.46 0.69 -29.29
CA ASP A 895 -20.62 0.72 -28.09
C ASP A 895 -20.99 -0.43 -27.14
N LEU A 896 -22.28 -0.68 -26.98
CA LEU A 896 -22.78 -1.81 -26.19
C LEU A 896 -22.36 -3.15 -26.83
N MET A 897 -22.37 -3.26 -28.16
CA MET A 897 -21.90 -4.45 -28.89
C MET A 897 -20.42 -4.71 -28.58
N TYR A 898 -19.55 -3.70 -28.71
CA TYR A 898 -18.12 -3.86 -28.43
C TYR A 898 -17.87 -4.19 -26.96
N LYS A 899 -18.63 -3.59 -26.05
CA LYS A 899 -18.59 -3.92 -24.63
C LYS A 899 -18.92 -5.40 -24.38
N GLN A 900 -20.01 -5.90 -24.96
CA GLN A 900 -20.42 -7.29 -24.80
C GLN A 900 -19.44 -8.28 -25.46
N ILE A 901 -18.78 -7.90 -26.57
CA ILE A 901 -17.70 -8.69 -27.17
C ILE A 901 -16.54 -8.82 -26.20
N TYR A 902 -16.08 -7.70 -25.64
CA TYR A 902 -14.97 -7.67 -24.68
C TYR A 902 -15.28 -8.50 -23.43
N GLU A 903 -16.49 -8.39 -22.87
CA GLU A 903 -16.92 -9.19 -21.71
C GLU A 903 -16.95 -10.70 -22.04
N ALA A 904 -17.40 -11.08 -23.24
CA ALA A 904 -17.43 -12.47 -23.68
C ALA A 904 -16.03 -13.05 -23.91
N GLU A 905 -15.10 -12.28 -24.51
CA GLU A 905 -13.70 -12.66 -24.66
C GLU A 905 -13.05 -12.90 -23.29
N ARG A 906 -13.27 -12.00 -22.35
CA ARG A 906 -12.78 -12.09 -20.99
C ARG A 906 -13.30 -13.34 -20.28
N GLN A 907 -14.60 -13.60 -20.38
CA GLN A 907 -15.21 -14.79 -19.78
C GLN A 907 -14.64 -16.08 -20.39
N TYR A 908 -14.44 -16.13 -21.72
CA TYR A 908 -13.84 -17.27 -22.39
C TYR A 908 -12.42 -17.54 -21.87
N VAL A 909 -11.58 -16.51 -21.75
CA VAL A 909 -10.20 -16.67 -21.25
C VAL A 909 -10.19 -17.16 -19.80
N MET A 910 -11.10 -16.65 -18.95
CA MET A 910 -11.23 -17.08 -17.55
C MET A 910 -11.68 -18.55 -17.41
N THR A 911 -12.48 -19.06 -18.36
CA THR A 911 -13.06 -20.42 -18.29
C THR A 911 -12.32 -21.44 -19.13
N ARG A 912 -11.39 -21.02 -19.99
CA ARG A 912 -10.68 -21.90 -20.93
C ARG A 912 -9.93 -23.06 -20.24
N GLY A 913 -9.33 -22.83 -19.07
CA GLY A 913 -8.64 -23.88 -18.32
C GLY A 913 -9.52 -25.04 -17.85
N PHE A 914 -10.85 -24.89 -17.91
CA PHE A 914 -11.83 -25.95 -17.60
C PHE A 914 -12.24 -26.77 -18.85
N TRP A 915 -11.92 -26.27 -20.08
CA TRP A 915 -12.30 -26.93 -21.32
C TRP A 915 -11.14 -27.63 -22.00
N ASP A 916 -9.90 -27.31 -21.63
CA ASP A 916 -8.67 -27.94 -22.16
C ASP A 916 -8.16 -29.09 -21.27
N SER A 917 -8.90 -29.51 -20.23
CA SER A 917 -8.63 -30.65 -19.34
C SER A 917 -9.38 -31.90 -19.77
#